data_b9d5315f09b3fdaa6b412f24b4096871
#
_entry.id   b9d5315f09b3fdaa6b412f24b4096871
#
_cell.length_a   1.000
_cell.length_b   1.000
_cell.length_c   1.000
_cell.angle_alpha   90.00
_cell.angle_beta   90.00
_cell.angle_gamma   90.00
#
_symmetry.space_group_name_H-M   'P 1'
#
loop_
_entity.id
_entity.type
_entity.pdbx_description
1 polymer ?
#
loop_
_entity_poly.entity_id
_entity_poly.type
_entity_poly.pdbx_seq_one_letter_code
_entity_poly.pdbx_strand_id
1 'polypeptide(L)'
;MLRRISLALATSALFLPTPATAQTPAQTLPADSSVSRILPGNTAAVVMLNLKPELWQDLNRFNPYQAQLQIIPFNSFPLTWLSPQMTLSDVQGWLGEEVAIALLPPSQPLETIGRSTLFLSPIKDQAALDAFLTKLKTSREAPTVDTTYKGIPIVVWEGQATPANPATPIEPTPIPEETPSPDETSEPPSQVQQPTSPTAQWLPTRVQVAQQHLVAVKDSAPSANPLPPTLPPGQPLPGELLTAQRGLAIARLPGHVVIAGEQAALERFIDSIESDSPRLASTTDFQRTVNHPQYTKSLVTAYGSTAELLQLVNRIDPATVPPTAGFKPPLFTEKQIAAVTKDYRSFNSFTWVEPNGLRSQSNTFYTAPKPEWVSKAGPDANQILNRLPAATFLSANSRNFNEQWQSFLDSTKEDEEFQADLAKFRSGFQSTLGIDFEKELVSWLDGEYVFFFFPAKNGLFSSFYPGLDLGMGLMVQTSDRAAAEASLAKLDAYIRKQPGGPNRIVQRQVQGSSFTSWEDRLDGKVVSGLAYGWVDEKTLLITSGTGVLPQLVPQPYIFLPPTYTFQTAIKGLPTPNEGYLFVNMGASLSFLYGLVLPSVPSQDDFIVREVQRILGTLRSVSTTNSATLEAQSFDVFWVLSEQPSSAGSDLPGMMP
;
A
#
# COMPACT_ATOMS: atom_id res chain seq x y z
N MET A 1 -6.70 -10.60 -0.49
CA MET A 1 -6.90 -10.06 0.85
C MET A 1 -5.61 -10.14 1.69
N LEU A 2 -5.00 -11.28 1.90
CA LEU A 2 -3.67 -11.41 2.54
C LEU A 2 -2.58 -10.55 1.90
N ARG A 3 -2.61 -10.34 0.57
CA ARG A 3 -1.71 -9.40 -0.14
C ARG A 3 -1.83 -7.95 0.36
N ARG A 4 -3.01 -7.50 0.81
CA ARG A 4 -3.21 -6.16 1.37
C ARG A 4 -2.71 -6.06 2.81
N ILE A 5 -2.83 -7.12 3.59
CA ILE A 5 -2.29 -7.19 4.96
C ILE A 5 -0.77 -7.23 4.94
N SER A 6 -0.16 -8.05 4.07
CA SER A 6 1.30 -8.09 3.89
C SER A 6 1.86 -6.78 3.36
N LEU A 7 1.15 -6.09 2.45
CA LEU A 7 1.56 -4.79 1.93
C LEU A 7 1.45 -3.69 2.99
N ALA A 8 0.41 -3.71 3.84
CA ALA A 8 0.25 -2.75 4.94
C ALA A 8 1.34 -2.91 6.01
N LEU A 9 1.71 -4.14 6.35
CA LEU A 9 2.82 -4.41 7.27
C LEU A 9 4.18 -4.06 6.66
N ALA A 10 4.40 -4.32 5.37
CA ALA A 10 5.63 -3.95 4.67
C ALA A 10 5.78 -2.43 4.49
N THR A 11 4.68 -1.71 4.21
CA THR A 11 4.71 -0.24 4.08
C THR A 11 4.85 0.48 5.42
N SER A 12 4.31 -0.08 6.49
CA SER A 12 4.49 0.47 7.85
C SER A 12 5.94 0.40 8.32
N ALA A 13 6.74 -0.54 7.80
CA ALA A 13 8.14 -0.71 8.13
C ALA A 13 9.09 0.28 7.42
N LEU A 14 8.64 0.98 6.38
CA LEU A 14 9.45 1.95 5.62
C LEU A 14 9.72 3.27 6.34
N PHE A 15 9.12 3.50 7.51
CA PHE A 15 9.13 4.80 8.18
C PHE A 15 9.79 4.78 9.56
N LEU A 16 10.92 4.09 9.69
CA LEU A 16 11.62 3.99 10.97
C LEU A 16 12.90 4.84 11.01
N PRO A 17 13.19 5.49 12.14
CA PRO A 17 14.30 6.45 12.26
C PRO A 17 15.67 5.77 12.19
N THR A 18 16.61 6.42 11.49
CA THR A 18 18.03 6.03 11.53
C THR A 18 18.63 6.35 12.89
N PRO A 19 19.41 5.47 13.53
CA PRO A 19 20.13 5.80 14.74
C PRO A 19 21.27 6.77 14.43
N ALA A 20 21.34 7.84 15.21
CA ALA A 20 22.47 8.76 15.18
C ALA A 20 23.74 8.03 15.66
N THR A 21 24.86 8.30 15.00
CA THR A 21 26.18 7.71 15.29
C THR A 21 26.68 8.17 16.67
N ALA A 22 26.48 7.35 17.70
CA ALA A 22 27.22 7.45 18.95
C ALA A 22 28.36 6.42 18.90
N GLN A 23 29.58 6.86 18.74
CA GLN A 23 30.78 6.05 18.95
C GLN A 23 30.92 5.75 20.45
N THR A 24 30.42 4.61 20.88
CA THR A 24 30.76 4.01 22.18
C THR A 24 31.28 2.60 21.92
N PRO A 25 32.35 2.13 22.58
CA PRO A 25 32.88 0.80 22.35
C PRO A 25 31.79 -0.24 22.63
N ALA A 26 31.48 -1.05 21.65
CA ALA A 26 30.43 -2.06 21.68
C ALA A 26 30.74 -3.09 22.75
N GLN A 27 29.98 -3.08 23.84
CA GLN A 27 29.80 -4.28 24.64
C GLN A 27 28.93 -5.24 23.81
N THR A 28 29.51 -6.32 23.33
CA THR A 28 28.77 -7.38 22.63
C THR A 28 27.74 -7.97 23.60
N LEU A 29 26.47 -7.73 23.30
CA LEU A 29 25.37 -8.40 24.01
C LEU A 29 25.49 -9.92 23.81
N PRO A 30 25.18 -10.73 24.83
CA PRO A 30 25.18 -12.18 24.68
C PRO A 30 24.26 -12.61 23.53
N ALA A 31 24.62 -13.67 22.81
CA ALA A 31 23.80 -14.26 21.76
C ALA A 31 22.37 -14.65 22.21
N ASP A 32 22.13 -14.62 23.52
CA ASP A 32 20.87 -14.98 24.18
C ASP A 32 19.88 -13.83 24.36
N SER A 33 20.16 -12.64 23.84
CA SER A 33 19.34 -11.43 24.04
C SER A 33 18.16 -11.25 23.07
N SER A 34 17.87 -12.18 22.15
CA SER A 34 16.77 -12.05 21.22
C SER A 34 15.40 -12.05 21.90
N VAL A 35 14.55 -11.09 21.56
CA VAL A 35 13.17 -10.95 22.09
C VAL A 35 12.29 -12.16 21.75
N SER A 36 12.58 -12.88 20.68
CA SER A 36 11.83 -14.09 20.29
C SER A 36 11.92 -15.23 21.32
N ARG A 37 12.94 -15.22 22.19
CA ARG A 37 13.12 -16.21 23.25
C ARG A 37 12.22 -15.98 24.45
N ILE A 38 11.72 -14.78 24.63
CA ILE A 38 10.78 -14.46 25.73
C ILE A 38 9.33 -14.36 25.24
N LEU A 39 9.09 -14.13 23.94
CA LEU A 39 7.75 -14.10 23.39
C LEU A 39 7.10 -15.50 23.41
N PRO A 40 5.79 -15.59 23.73
CA PRO A 40 5.04 -16.85 23.71
C PRO A 40 4.91 -17.37 22.27
N GLY A 41 4.87 -18.70 22.12
CA GLY A 41 4.84 -19.36 20.81
C GLY A 41 3.57 -19.07 19.98
N ASN A 42 2.49 -18.67 20.65
CA ASN A 42 1.23 -18.26 20.01
C ASN A 42 1.18 -16.74 19.72
N THR A 43 2.30 -16.02 19.74
CA THR A 43 2.35 -14.61 19.33
C THR A 43 1.70 -14.44 17.95
N ALA A 44 0.68 -13.58 17.85
CA ALA A 44 -0.09 -13.40 16.63
C ALA A 44 0.75 -12.78 15.50
N ALA A 45 1.53 -11.76 15.84
CA ALA A 45 2.52 -11.18 14.95
C ALA A 45 3.64 -10.51 15.74
N VAL A 46 4.81 -10.38 15.13
CA VAL A 46 5.93 -9.60 15.65
C VAL A 46 6.66 -8.91 14.51
N VAL A 47 7.00 -7.64 14.72
CA VAL A 47 7.91 -6.87 13.87
C VAL A 47 9.17 -6.59 14.68
N MET A 48 10.30 -7.02 14.17
CA MET A 48 11.62 -6.87 14.78
C MET A 48 12.46 -5.91 13.97
N LEU A 49 13.02 -4.91 14.63
CA LEU A 49 13.99 -3.99 14.08
C LEU A 49 15.38 -4.41 14.52
N ASN A 50 16.27 -4.50 13.56
CA ASN A 50 17.68 -4.70 13.81
C ASN A 50 18.36 -3.32 13.88
N LEU A 51 18.84 -2.94 15.05
CA LEU A 51 19.45 -1.63 15.29
C LEU A 51 20.97 -1.60 15.10
N LYS A 52 21.56 -2.66 14.53
CA LYS A 52 23.00 -2.73 14.26
C LYS A 52 23.42 -1.61 13.32
N PRO A 53 24.37 -0.74 13.74
CA PRO A 53 24.74 0.46 12.98
C PRO A 53 25.20 0.18 11.55
N GLU A 54 25.89 -0.94 11.31
CA GLU A 54 26.44 -1.31 10.00
C GLU A 54 25.35 -1.50 8.95
N LEU A 55 24.19 -2.07 9.32
CA LEU A 55 23.07 -2.26 8.41
C LEU A 55 22.43 -0.92 7.98
N TRP A 56 22.40 0.04 8.89
CA TRP A 56 21.84 1.37 8.63
C TRP A 56 22.81 2.27 7.89
N GLN A 57 24.14 2.08 8.06
CA GLN A 57 25.15 2.78 7.28
C GLN A 57 25.02 2.51 5.79
N ASP A 58 24.69 1.27 5.40
CA ASP A 58 24.42 0.91 4.01
C ASP A 58 23.21 1.67 3.44
N LEU A 59 22.20 1.96 4.24
CA LEU A 59 21.06 2.77 3.82
C LEU A 59 21.42 4.25 3.66
N ASN A 60 22.37 4.75 4.46
CA ASN A 60 22.76 6.16 4.45
C ASN A 60 23.35 6.64 3.12
N ARG A 61 23.91 5.75 2.27
CA ARG A 61 24.40 6.13 0.93
C ARG A 61 23.29 6.63 0.02
N PHE A 62 22.06 6.22 0.22
CA PHE A 62 20.89 6.70 -0.54
C PHE A 62 20.29 7.96 0.06
N ASN A 63 20.60 8.25 1.28
CA ASN A 63 20.19 9.37 2.16
C ASN A 63 19.03 10.27 1.67
N PRO A 64 17.85 9.73 1.37
CA PRO A 64 16.71 10.59 1.08
C PRO A 64 16.14 11.28 2.33
N TYR A 65 16.54 10.82 3.53
CA TYR A 65 15.77 11.08 4.76
C TYR A 65 16.53 11.79 5.89
N GLN A 66 17.86 11.99 5.84
CA GLN A 66 18.60 12.54 6.97
C GLN A 66 18.10 13.92 7.45
N ALA A 67 17.73 14.80 6.54
CA ALA A 67 17.18 16.09 6.94
C ALA A 67 15.67 16.04 7.28
N GLN A 68 14.97 15.03 6.80
CA GLN A 68 13.50 14.90 6.93
C GLN A 68 13.09 14.16 8.19
N LEU A 69 13.93 13.25 8.67
CA LEU A 69 13.75 12.67 10.01
C LEU A 69 13.81 13.71 11.13
N GLN A 70 14.33 14.92 10.81
CA GLN A 70 14.24 16.07 11.71
C GLN A 70 12.94 16.88 11.56
N ILE A 71 12.20 16.72 10.46
CA ILE A 71 11.05 17.58 10.10
C ILE A 71 9.72 16.85 10.19
N ILE A 72 9.65 15.60 9.76
CA ILE A 72 8.49 14.78 10.09
C ILE A 72 8.63 14.49 11.58
N PRO A 73 7.57 14.66 12.38
CA PRO A 73 7.61 14.31 13.79
C PRO A 73 7.74 12.80 14.01
N PHE A 74 8.66 12.16 13.28
CA PHE A 74 9.17 10.82 13.57
C PHE A 74 9.96 10.76 14.88
N ASN A 75 10.37 11.91 15.39
CA ASN A 75 10.64 12.06 16.81
C ASN A 75 9.44 11.63 17.67
N SER A 76 8.29 11.41 17.05
CA SER A 76 7.04 11.28 17.76
C SER A 76 6.43 9.89 17.81
N PHE A 77 6.85 8.91 16.99
CA PHE A 77 6.36 7.54 17.15
C PHE A 77 7.54 6.55 17.28
N PRO A 78 7.69 5.81 18.35
CA PRO A 78 6.85 5.64 19.54
C PRO A 78 7.13 6.64 20.69
N LEU A 79 8.03 7.61 20.52
CA LEU A 79 8.54 8.46 21.62
C LEU A 79 7.50 9.43 22.18
N THR A 80 6.64 10.00 21.32
CA THR A 80 5.50 10.81 21.79
C THR A 80 4.47 10.00 22.57
N TRP A 81 4.43 8.70 22.34
CA TRP A 81 3.61 7.79 23.14
C TRP A 81 4.16 7.67 24.59
N LEU A 82 5.47 7.78 24.74
CA LEU A 82 6.12 7.78 26.07
C LEU A 82 5.93 9.12 26.76
N SER A 83 6.39 10.22 26.16
CA SER A 83 6.19 11.60 26.63
C SER A 83 6.67 12.58 25.56
N PRO A 84 6.04 13.78 25.42
CA PRO A 84 6.51 14.83 24.50
C PRO A 84 7.92 15.35 24.78
N GLN A 85 8.39 15.21 26.01
CA GLN A 85 9.69 15.70 26.45
C GLN A 85 10.83 14.67 26.26
N MET A 86 10.51 13.48 25.80
CA MET A 86 11.51 12.43 25.56
C MET A 86 12.16 12.62 24.19
N THR A 87 13.47 12.47 24.16
CA THR A 87 14.27 12.53 22.93
C THR A 87 14.73 11.14 22.50
N LEU A 88 15.13 11.02 21.24
CA LEU A 88 15.68 9.76 20.73
C LEU A 88 16.93 9.33 21.53
N SER A 89 17.77 10.27 21.94
CA SER A 89 18.96 9.99 22.75
C SER A 89 18.64 9.38 24.11
N ASP A 90 17.50 9.75 24.73
CA ASP A 90 17.07 9.19 26.01
C ASP A 90 16.74 7.69 25.89
N VAL A 91 16.32 7.27 24.71
CA VAL A 91 15.94 5.86 24.44
C VAL A 91 17.13 5.05 23.93
N GLN A 92 17.93 5.61 23.02
CA GLN A 92 19.08 4.92 22.42
C GLN A 92 20.13 4.48 23.45
N GLY A 93 20.24 5.18 24.58
CA GLY A 93 21.21 4.86 25.62
C GLY A 93 21.05 3.45 26.19
N TRP A 94 19.83 2.98 26.35
CA TRP A 94 19.52 1.69 26.98
C TRP A 94 19.01 0.62 26.02
N LEU A 95 18.56 0.98 24.81
CA LEU A 95 18.08 0.00 23.81
C LEU A 95 19.19 -0.95 23.38
N GLY A 96 18.85 -2.24 23.28
CA GLY A 96 19.70 -3.27 22.66
C GLY A 96 19.75 -3.17 21.14
N GLU A 97 20.41 -4.14 20.52
CA GLU A 97 20.54 -4.20 19.04
C GLU A 97 19.27 -4.68 18.32
N GLU A 98 18.28 -5.17 19.05
CA GLU A 98 17.00 -5.62 18.52
C GLU A 98 15.87 -4.97 19.31
N VAL A 99 14.85 -4.49 18.58
CA VAL A 99 13.61 -3.97 19.17
C VAL A 99 12.45 -4.69 18.50
N ALA A 100 11.44 -5.08 19.25
CA ALA A 100 10.27 -5.73 18.72
C ALA A 100 8.98 -5.05 19.14
N ILE A 101 8.02 -5.04 18.22
CA ILE A 101 6.61 -4.79 18.49
C ILE A 101 5.89 -6.11 18.27
N ALA A 102 5.31 -6.66 19.35
CA ALA A 102 4.61 -7.93 19.30
C ALA A 102 3.12 -7.75 19.57
N LEU A 103 2.32 -8.51 18.85
CA LEU A 103 0.88 -8.61 19.03
C LEU A 103 0.56 -9.96 19.69
N LEU A 104 0.06 -9.93 20.90
CA LEU A 104 -0.39 -11.12 21.60
C LEU A 104 -1.79 -11.54 21.12
N PRO A 105 -2.13 -12.84 21.18
CA PRO A 105 -3.50 -13.27 20.92
C PRO A 105 -4.47 -12.61 21.90
N PRO A 106 -5.68 -12.26 21.47
CA PRO A 106 -6.66 -11.64 22.34
C PRO A 106 -7.18 -12.64 23.38
N SER A 107 -7.34 -12.19 24.62
CA SER A 107 -7.86 -13.00 25.71
C SER A 107 -9.39 -12.96 25.81
N GLN A 108 -10.00 -11.91 25.29
CA GLN A 108 -11.46 -11.70 25.34
C GLN A 108 -11.96 -10.97 24.08
N PRO A 109 -13.28 -11.05 23.77
CA PRO A 109 -13.88 -10.27 22.69
C PRO A 109 -13.79 -8.77 22.96
N LEU A 110 -13.65 -7.96 21.88
CA LEU A 110 -13.58 -6.50 21.93
C LEU A 110 -12.43 -5.99 22.85
N GLU A 111 -11.29 -6.62 22.75
CA GLU A 111 -10.10 -6.23 23.50
C GLU A 111 -9.51 -4.94 22.91
N THR A 112 -9.00 -4.05 23.76
CA THR A 112 -8.29 -2.86 23.29
C THR A 112 -6.98 -3.27 22.63
N ILE A 113 -6.56 -2.54 21.58
CA ILE A 113 -5.26 -2.79 20.93
C ILE A 113 -4.10 -2.66 21.94
N GLY A 114 -4.24 -1.81 22.96
CA GLY A 114 -3.25 -1.61 24.03
C GLY A 114 -3.01 -2.86 24.88
N ARG A 115 -4.00 -3.74 25.04
CA ARG A 115 -3.88 -5.02 25.74
C ARG A 115 -3.18 -6.10 24.94
N SER A 116 -3.18 -5.98 23.62
CA SER A 116 -2.57 -6.95 22.72
C SER A 116 -1.19 -6.53 22.24
N THR A 117 -0.79 -5.27 22.39
CA THR A 117 0.46 -4.73 21.85
C THR A 117 1.53 -4.61 22.94
N LEU A 118 2.70 -5.19 22.65
CA LEU A 118 3.90 -5.08 23.45
C LEU A 118 5.03 -4.48 22.63
N PHE A 119 5.80 -3.59 23.26
CA PHE A 119 7.11 -3.18 22.79
C PHE A 119 8.17 -3.84 23.68
N LEU A 120 9.16 -4.49 23.08
CA LEU A 120 10.18 -5.24 23.80
C LEU A 120 11.58 -4.86 23.29
N SER A 121 12.52 -4.77 24.19
CA SER A 121 13.95 -4.62 23.85
C SER A 121 14.83 -5.28 24.88
N PRO A 122 15.94 -5.93 24.48
CA PRO A 122 17.04 -6.22 25.39
C PRO A 122 17.58 -4.91 25.97
N ILE A 123 18.06 -4.97 27.21
CA ILE A 123 18.66 -3.83 27.91
C ILE A 123 20.15 -3.83 27.62
N LYS A 124 20.64 -2.79 26.93
CA LYS A 124 22.06 -2.58 26.66
C LYS A 124 22.80 -2.00 27.87
N ASP A 125 22.18 -1.03 28.53
CA ASP A 125 22.73 -0.34 29.69
C ASP A 125 21.65 -0.13 30.74
N GLN A 126 21.83 -0.76 31.88
CA GLN A 126 20.89 -0.69 33.01
C GLN A 126 20.81 0.69 33.67
N ALA A 127 21.95 1.37 33.78
CA ALA A 127 21.98 2.71 34.37
C ALA A 127 21.31 3.76 33.49
N ALA A 128 21.48 3.62 32.15
CA ALA A 128 20.79 4.48 31.20
C ALA A 128 19.27 4.22 31.22
N LEU A 129 18.82 2.95 31.39
CA LEU A 129 17.41 2.64 31.58
C LEU A 129 16.83 3.25 32.85
N ASP A 130 17.58 3.23 33.97
CA ASP A 130 17.16 3.83 35.23
C ASP A 130 17.02 5.36 35.11
N ALA A 131 17.97 6.00 34.43
CA ALA A 131 17.91 7.43 34.13
C ALA A 131 16.70 7.78 33.25
N PHE A 132 16.46 6.96 32.20
CA PHE A 132 15.30 7.09 31.33
C PHE A 132 13.98 6.98 32.10
N LEU A 133 13.81 5.95 32.94
CA LEU A 133 12.60 5.77 33.75
C LEU A 133 12.39 6.91 34.74
N THR A 134 13.46 7.43 35.36
CA THR A 134 13.40 8.58 36.24
C THR A 134 12.93 9.84 35.49
N LYS A 135 13.49 10.10 34.30
CA LYS A 135 13.08 11.21 33.43
C LYS A 135 11.63 11.06 33.01
N LEU A 136 11.22 9.85 32.63
CA LEU A 136 9.86 9.56 32.21
C LEU A 136 8.84 9.80 33.34
N LYS A 137 9.16 9.38 34.58
CA LYS A 137 8.31 9.64 35.76
C LYS A 137 8.10 11.12 36.00
N THR A 138 9.12 11.95 35.76
CA THR A 138 9.04 13.40 35.96
C THR A 138 8.41 14.15 34.78
N SER A 139 8.46 13.60 33.60
CA SER A 139 7.96 14.24 32.35
C SER A 139 6.49 13.97 32.04
N ARG A 140 5.92 12.91 32.60
CA ARG A 140 4.47 12.62 32.47
C ARG A 140 3.73 13.19 33.68
N GLU A 141 2.72 13.98 33.43
CA GLU A 141 1.86 14.59 34.46
C GLU A 141 0.91 13.58 35.13
N ALA A 142 0.74 12.41 34.53
CA ALA A 142 -0.14 11.37 35.07
C ALA A 142 0.48 10.72 36.31
N PRO A 143 -0.31 10.44 37.36
CA PRO A 143 0.17 9.72 38.54
C PRO A 143 0.76 8.37 38.18
N THR A 144 1.88 8.01 38.81
CA THR A 144 2.54 6.71 38.62
C THR A 144 2.24 5.80 39.80
N VAL A 145 1.99 4.53 39.51
CA VAL A 145 1.88 3.46 40.47
C VAL A 145 3.02 2.48 40.25
N ASP A 146 3.90 2.36 41.26
CA ASP A 146 4.92 1.30 41.28
C ASP A 146 4.27 0.06 41.91
N THR A 147 4.21 -1.01 41.15
CA THR A 147 3.63 -2.29 41.58
C THR A 147 4.57 -3.45 41.27
N THR A 148 4.26 -4.61 41.75
CA THR A 148 5.02 -5.84 41.48
C THR A 148 4.05 -6.97 41.14
N TYR A 149 4.27 -7.62 39.99
CA TYR A 149 3.50 -8.78 39.59
C TYR A 149 4.42 -10.00 39.49
N LYS A 150 4.16 -11.03 40.29
CA LYS A 150 5.00 -12.24 40.37
C LYS A 150 6.50 -11.97 40.53
N GLY A 151 6.84 -10.99 41.37
CA GLY A 151 8.23 -10.60 41.61
C GLY A 151 8.85 -9.69 40.55
N ILE A 152 8.15 -9.35 39.48
CA ILE A 152 8.61 -8.45 38.42
C ILE A 152 8.10 -7.03 38.71
N PRO A 153 9.01 -6.04 38.82
CA PRO A 153 8.61 -4.63 39.02
C PRO A 153 7.91 -4.08 37.78
N ILE A 154 6.80 -3.39 37.98
CA ILE A 154 6.02 -2.72 36.94
C ILE A 154 5.77 -1.28 37.37
N VAL A 155 6.03 -0.33 36.48
CA VAL A 155 5.67 1.07 36.63
C VAL A 155 4.46 1.34 35.72
N VAL A 156 3.38 1.84 36.31
CA VAL A 156 2.12 2.09 35.60
C VAL A 156 1.77 3.57 35.63
N TRP A 157 1.40 4.12 34.48
CA TRP A 157 0.72 5.40 34.34
C TRP A 157 -0.71 5.11 33.89
N GLU A 158 -1.67 5.43 34.74
CA GLU A 158 -3.07 5.23 34.41
C GLU A 158 -3.48 6.20 33.30
N GLY A 159 -4.14 5.67 32.26
CA GLY A 159 -4.77 6.49 31.24
C GLY A 159 -5.98 7.20 31.82
N GLN A 160 -6.21 8.46 31.48
CA GLN A 160 -7.51 9.08 31.74
C GLN A 160 -8.57 8.37 30.90
N ALA A 161 -9.59 7.86 31.57
CA ALA A 161 -10.75 7.32 30.86
C ALA A 161 -11.30 8.44 29.98
N THR A 162 -11.32 8.24 28.67
CA THR A 162 -12.08 9.13 27.78
C THR A 162 -13.50 9.15 28.31
N PRO A 163 -14.05 10.31 28.73
CA PRO A 163 -15.45 10.34 29.15
C PRO A 163 -16.24 9.77 27.99
N ALA A 164 -16.98 8.68 28.24
CA ALA A 164 -17.91 8.14 27.28
C ALA A 164 -18.77 9.34 26.88
N ASN A 165 -18.65 9.78 25.62
CA ASN A 165 -19.50 10.84 25.11
C ASN A 165 -20.91 10.31 25.37
N PRO A 166 -21.69 10.89 26.30
CA PRO A 166 -23.02 10.38 26.54
C PRO A 166 -23.70 10.48 25.20
N ALA A 167 -24.05 9.33 24.64
CA ALA A 167 -24.82 9.26 23.42
C ALA A 167 -25.99 10.21 23.66
N THR A 168 -25.93 11.40 23.05
CA THR A 168 -27.07 12.33 23.09
C THR A 168 -28.20 11.51 22.54
N PRO A 169 -29.28 11.26 23.34
CA PRO A 169 -30.42 10.53 22.83
C PRO A 169 -30.82 11.30 21.58
N ILE A 170 -30.80 10.67 20.44
CA ILE A 170 -31.39 11.21 19.21
C ILE A 170 -32.89 11.19 19.56
N GLU A 171 -33.40 12.33 20.06
CA GLU A 171 -34.83 12.53 20.10
C GLU A 171 -35.36 12.31 18.69
N PRO A 172 -36.32 11.39 18.48
CA PRO A 172 -36.91 11.22 17.17
C PRO A 172 -37.49 12.56 16.76
N THR A 173 -36.96 13.17 15.73
CA THR A 173 -37.51 14.37 15.12
C THR A 173 -38.97 14.04 14.77
N PRO A 174 -39.97 14.78 15.27
CA PRO A 174 -41.36 14.49 14.94
C PRO A 174 -41.51 14.65 13.45
N ILE A 175 -42.04 13.63 12.81
CA ILE A 175 -42.47 13.66 11.41
C ILE A 175 -43.53 14.77 11.33
N PRO A 176 -43.39 15.78 10.44
CA PRO A 176 -44.43 16.76 10.26
C PRO A 176 -45.70 16.05 9.79
N GLU A 177 -46.77 16.14 10.53
CA GLU A 177 -48.12 15.75 10.09
C GLU A 177 -48.46 16.58 8.84
N GLU A 178 -48.67 15.89 7.73
CA GLU A 178 -49.22 16.49 6.51
C GLU A 178 -50.66 16.95 6.81
N THR A 179 -50.85 18.24 6.93
CA THR A 179 -52.19 18.84 6.93
C THR A 179 -52.70 18.79 5.49
N PRO A 180 -53.92 18.28 5.25
CA PRO A 180 -54.53 18.30 3.92
C PRO A 180 -54.90 19.73 3.53
N SER A 181 -54.36 20.24 2.41
CA SER A 181 -54.82 21.45 1.79
C SER A 181 -56.01 21.19 0.87
N PRO A 182 -57.00 22.11 0.82
CA PRO A 182 -58.22 21.91 0.07
C PRO A 182 -58.04 22.16 -1.43
N ASP A 183 -58.93 21.48 -2.19
CA ASP A 183 -59.21 21.57 -3.62
C ASP A 183 -58.83 22.84 -4.35
N GLU A 184 -58.09 22.71 -5.44
CA GLU A 184 -58.21 23.60 -6.62
C GLU A 184 -58.12 22.82 -7.95
N THR A 185 -59.25 22.85 -8.62
CA THR A 185 -59.56 22.89 -10.07
C THR A 185 -58.49 22.43 -11.09
N SER A 186 -58.92 21.45 -11.84
CA SER A 186 -58.63 21.00 -13.21
C SER A 186 -57.91 21.98 -14.13
N GLU A 187 -56.71 21.56 -14.61
CA GLU A 187 -56.12 21.93 -15.89
C GLU A 187 -55.68 20.69 -16.71
N PRO A 188 -55.59 20.79 -18.05
CA PRO A 188 -55.59 19.62 -18.94
C PRO A 188 -54.23 18.90 -18.98
N PRO A 189 -54.19 17.66 -19.47
CA PRO A 189 -53.01 16.80 -19.33
C PRO A 189 -51.84 17.32 -20.20
N SER A 190 -50.79 17.81 -19.54
CA SER A 190 -49.50 18.03 -20.12
C SER A 190 -48.80 16.72 -20.44
N GLN A 191 -48.20 16.68 -21.58
CA GLN A 191 -47.51 15.58 -22.23
C GLN A 191 -46.69 14.73 -21.31
N VAL A 192 -46.87 13.42 -21.43
CA VAL A 192 -46.00 12.36 -20.88
C VAL A 192 -44.57 12.64 -21.35
N GLN A 193 -43.73 13.14 -20.45
CA GLN A 193 -42.29 13.12 -20.64
C GLN A 193 -41.84 11.67 -20.64
N GLN A 194 -41.39 11.19 -21.80
CA GLN A 194 -40.69 9.92 -21.93
C GLN A 194 -39.50 9.92 -20.94
N PRO A 195 -39.23 8.82 -20.24
CA PRO A 195 -38.04 8.71 -19.43
C PRO A 195 -36.83 8.88 -20.35
N THR A 196 -36.08 9.93 -20.13
CA THR A 196 -34.78 10.11 -20.75
C THR A 196 -33.91 8.91 -20.38
N SER A 197 -33.61 8.07 -21.35
CA SER A 197 -32.64 6.99 -21.21
C SER A 197 -31.40 7.53 -20.53
N PRO A 198 -30.81 6.82 -19.55
CA PRO A 198 -29.55 7.21 -18.99
C PRO A 198 -28.52 7.13 -20.10
N THR A 199 -28.19 8.27 -20.69
CA THR A 199 -27.04 8.44 -21.56
C THR A 199 -25.84 7.91 -20.79
N ALA A 200 -25.20 6.90 -21.32
CA ALA A 200 -24.03 6.26 -20.72
C ALA A 200 -22.96 7.30 -20.40
N GLN A 201 -22.97 7.83 -19.20
CA GLN A 201 -21.88 8.58 -18.61
C GLN A 201 -20.80 7.57 -18.17
N TRP A 202 -20.12 7.00 -19.14
CA TRP A 202 -18.98 6.11 -18.93
C TRP A 202 -17.68 6.86 -18.63
N LEU A 203 -17.70 8.18 -18.60
CA LEU A 203 -16.63 8.97 -17.98
C LEU A 203 -17.08 9.35 -16.58
N PRO A 204 -16.29 8.98 -15.57
CA PRO A 204 -16.74 9.11 -14.20
C PRO A 204 -16.98 10.57 -13.85
N THR A 205 -18.09 10.84 -13.18
CA THR A 205 -18.45 12.08 -12.51
C THR A 205 -17.28 12.75 -11.75
N ARG A 206 -16.26 11.95 -11.41
CA ARG A 206 -15.01 12.40 -10.78
C ARG A 206 -14.14 13.29 -11.68
N VAL A 207 -14.20 13.17 -13.01
CA VAL A 207 -13.47 14.07 -13.92
C VAL A 207 -14.17 15.43 -13.99
N GLN A 208 -15.52 15.44 -13.98
CA GLN A 208 -16.28 16.69 -13.90
C GLN A 208 -16.09 17.39 -12.55
N VAL A 209 -16.04 16.65 -11.45
CA VAL A 209 -15.76 17.23 -10.12
C VAL A 209 -14.32 17.75 -10.04
N ALA A 210 -13.35 17.03 -10.62
CA ALA A 210 -11.97 17.53 -10.72
C ALA A 210 -11.86 18.77 -11.63
N GLN A 211 -12.60 18.82 -12.74
CA GLN A 211 -12.67 20.01 -13.59
C GLN A 211 -13.34 21.19 -12.89
N GLN A 212 -14.43 20.97 -12.15
CA GLN A 212 -15.09 22.02 -11.37
C GLN A 212 -14.20 22.54 -10.24
N HIS A 213 -13.41 21.68 -9.59
CA HIS A 213 -12.43 22.11 -8.58
C HIS A 213 -11.24 22.85 -9.20
N LEU A 214 -10.74 22.44 -10.36
CA LEU A 214 -9.66 23.13 -11.07
C LEU A 214 -10.11 24.49 -11.64
N VAL A 215 -11.34 24.62 -12.12
CA VAL A 215 -11.92 25.88 -12.59
C VAL A 215 -12.21 26.80 -11.40
N ALA A 216 -12.73 26.30 -10.29
CA ALA A 216 -12.96 27.09 -9.07
C ALA A 216 -11.66 27.65 -8.47
N VAL A 217 -10.53 26.96 -8.62
CA VAL A 217 -9.20 27.44 -8.21
C VAL A 217 -8.66 28.51 -9.15
N LYS A 218 -9.06 28.51 -10.43
CA LYS A 218 -8.56 29.44 -11.44
C LYS A 218 -9.26 30.82 -11.39
N ASP A 219 -10.50 30.87 -10.92
CA ASP A 219 -11.29 32.12 -10.83
C ASP A 219 -11.26 32.78 -9.44
N SER A 220 -10.59 32.19 -8.47
CA SER A 220 -10.32 32.80 -7.17
C SER A 220 -9.07 33.66 -7.29
N ALA A 221 -9.23 34.96 -7.51
CA ALA A 221 -8.16 35.90 -7.24
C ALA A 221 -7.66 35.69 -5.79
N PRO A 222 -6.34 35.80 -5.51
CA PRO A 222 -5.81 35.59 -4.18
C PRO A 222 -6.32 36.73 -3.27
N SER A 223 -7.46 36.52 -2.66
CA SER A 223 -7.78 37.14 -1.39
C SER A 223 -6.71 36.59 -0.43
N ALA A 224 -5.94 37.48 0.17
CA ALA A 224 -5.01 37.14 1.23
C ALA A 224 -5.76 36.32 2.29
N ASN A 225 -5.71 35.02 2.18
CA ASN A 225 -6.23 34.14 3.22
C ASN A 225 -5.41 34.43 4.46
N PRO A 226 -6.06 34.81 5.58
CA PRO A 226 -5.38 34.82 6.85
C PRO A 226 -4.78 33.41 7.05
N LEU A 227 -3.54 33.39 7.52
CA LEU A 227 -2.89 32.19 8.06
C LEU A 227 -3.92 31.36 8.81
N PRO A 228 -3.89 30.02 8.71
CA PRO A 228 -4.79 29.17 9.49
C PRO A 228 -4.76 29.70 10.93
N PRO A 229 -5.91 29.79 11.60
CA PRO A 229 -5.99 30.41 12.91
C PRO A 229 -4.90 29.80 13.78
N THR A 230 -3.96 30.62 14.24
CA THR A 230 -3.02 30.24 15.28
C THR A 230 -3.87 29.75 16.42
N LEU A 231 -3.70 28.49 16.82
CA LEU A 231 -4.34 27.93 18.01
C LEU A 231 -4.15 28.93 19.15
N PRO A 232 -5.20 29.23 19.92
CA PRO A 232 -5.07 30.13 21.06
C PRO A 232 -3.89 29.68 21.94
N PRO A 233 -3.05 30.60 22.43
CA PRO A 233 -1.93 30.26 23.33
C PRO A 233 -2.49 29.47 24.52
N GLY A 234 -2.00 28.23 24.70
CA GLY A 234 -2.41 27.36 25.81
C GLY A 234 -3.34 26.19 25.41
N GLN A 235 -3.73 26.04 24.16
CA GLN A 235 -4.36 24.78 23.74
C GLN A 235 -3.27 23.78 23.36
N PRO A 236 -3.25 22.59 23.98
CA PRO A 236 -2.29 21.54 23.62
C PRO A 236 -2.51 21.11 22.16
N LEU A 237 -1.42 20.88 21.44
CA LEU A 237 -1.48 20.32 20.09
C LEU A 237 -2.22 18.97 20.11
N PRO A 238 -2.93 18.57 19.04
CA PRO A 238 -3.65 17.28 19.00
C PRO A 238 -2.80 16.07 19.39
N GLY A 239 -1.48 16.12 19.19
CA GLY A 239 -0.53 15.10 19.63
C GLY A 239 -0.30 15.08 21.16
N GLU A 240 -0.37 16.23 21.82
CA GLU A 240 -0.21 16.33 23.28
C GLU A 240 -1.44 15.79 24.03
N LEU A 241 -2.64 16.04 23.51
CA LEU A 241 -3.89 15.46 24.01
C LEU A 241 -3.90 13.93 23.92
N LEU A 242 -3.31 13.35 22.85
CA LEU A 242 -3.24 11.90 22.67
C LEU A 242 -2.25 11.23 23.63
N THR A 243 -1.22 11.91 24.10
CA THR A 243 -0.19 11.35 24.99
C THR A 243 -0.58 11.38 26.46
N ALA A 244 -1.28 12.42 26.91
CA ALA A 244 -1.73 12.52 28.30
C ALA A 244 -2.88 11.55 28.64
N GLN A 245 -3.63 11.09 27.63
CA GLN A 245 -4.84 10.26 27.82
C GLN A 245 -4.58 8.76 27.77
N ARG A 246 -3.43 8.30 27.24
CA ARG A 246 -3.14 6.86 27.09
C ARG A 246 -2.40 6.33 28.32
N GLY A 247 -2.90 5.19 28.80
CA GLY A 247 -2.18 4.41 29.81
C GLY A 247 -0.81 3.95 29.27
N LEU A 248 0.13 3.75 30.15
CA LEU A 248 1.46 3.21 29.88
C LEU A 248 1.86 2.31 31.03
N ALA A 249 2.39 1.15 30.74
CA ALA A 249 2.94 0.24 31.73
C ALA A 249 4.30 -0.28 31.26
N ILE A 250 5.28 -0.31 32.16
CA ILE A 250 6.66 -0.74 31.85
C ILE A 250 7.07 -1.79 32.87
N ALA A 251 7.41 -3.00 32.39
CA ALA A 251 7.95 -4.08 33.18
C ALA A 251 9.45 -4.24 32.94
N ARG A 252 10.21 -4.49 34.01
CA ARG A 252 11.64 -4.80 33.98
C ARG A 252 11.86 -6.29 34.23
N LEU A 253 12.15 -7.03 33.17
CA LEU A 253 12.53 -8.41 33.25
C LEU A 253 14.07 -8.54 33.28
N PRO A 254 14.62 -9.68 33.73
CA PRO A 254 16.04 -9.93 33.61
C PRO A 254 16.52 -9.79 32.15
N GLY A 255 17.36 -8.80 31.89
CA GLY A 255 17.92 -8.51 30.56
C GLY A 255 16.98 -7.83 29.55
N HIS A 256 15.71 -7.61 29.84
CA HIS A 256 14.74 -7.02 28.90
C HIS A 256 13.84 -5.99 29.58
N VAL A 257 13.42 -4.99 28.78
CA VAL A 257 12.32 -4.10 29.13
C VAL A 257 11.13 -4.41 28.23
N VAL A 258 9.94 -4.40 28.81
CA VAL A 258 8.68 -4.59 28.11
C VAL A 258 7.74 -3.44 28.41
N ILE A 259 7.19 -2.83 27.38
CA ILE A 259 6.31 -1.67 27.47
C ILE A 259 4.97 -2.04 26.83
N ALA A 260 3.88 -1.66 27.50
CA ALA A 260 2.52 -1.88 26.99
C ALA A 260 1.65 -0.64 27.24
N GLY A 261 0.52 -0.55 26.54
CA GLY A 261 -0.48 0.49 26.79
C GLY A 261 -1.29 0.27 28.07
N GLU A 262 -1.33 -0.96 28.58
CA GLU A 262 -2.11 -1.33 29.76
C GLU A 262 -1.35 -2.36 30.62
N GLN A 263 -1.49 -2.27 31.95
CA GLN A 263 -0.87 -3.21 32.90
C GLN A 263 -1.28 -4.66 32.61
N ALA A 264 -2.56 -4.91 32.29
CA ALA A 264 -3.07 -6.24 31.99
C ALA A 264 -2.35 -6.95 30.84
N ALA A 265 -1.80 -6.20 29.87
CA ALA A 265 -0.97 -6.76 28.80
C ALA A 265 0.34 -7.33 29.33
N LEU A 266 0.99 -6.60 30.26
CA LEU A 266 2.23 -7.04 30.93
C LEU A 266 2.00 -8.25 31.82
N GLU A 267 0.93 -8.25 32.61
CA GLU A 267 0.58 -9.38 33.49
C GLU A 267 0.35 -10.65 32.68
N ARG A 268 -0.42 -10.57 31.60
CA ARG A 268 -0.63 -11.69 30.66
C ARG A 268 0.67 -12.17 30.02
N PHE A 269 1.54 -11.24 29.64
CA PHE A 269 2.84 -11.58 29.10
C PHE A 269 3.71 -12.29 30.14
N ILE A 270 3.77 -11.78 31.38
CA ILE A 270 4.50 -12.40 32.49
C ILE A 270 3.96 -13.81 32.76
N ASP A 271 2.63 -13.98 32.79
CA ASP A 271 1.99 -15.30 32.94
C ASP A 271 2.44 -16.26 31.83
N SER A 272 2.53 -15.76 30.60
CA SER A 272 3.00 -16.57 29.48
C SER A 272 4.47 -16.97 29.61
N ILE A 273 5.33 -16.15 30.24
CA ILE A 273 6.74 -16.46 30.47
C ILE A 273 6.89 -17.59 31.52
N GLU A 274 6.06 -17.60 32.52
CA GLU A 274 6.12 -18.63 33.59
C GLU A 274 5.46 -19.95 33.19
N SER A 275 4.63 -19.93 32.12
CA SER A 275 4.02 -21.16 31.63
C SER A 275 5.02 -22.05 30.89
N ASP A 276 4.76 -23.37 30.88
CA ASP A 276 5.52 -24.35 30.11
C ASP A 276 5.24 -24.27 28.59
N SER A 277 4.52 -23.24 28.14
CA SER A 277 4.20 -23.03 26.74
C SER A 277 5.47 -22.77 25.91
N PRO A 278 5.54 -23.29 24.68
CA PRO A 278 6.70 -23.07 23.82
C PRO A 278 6.93 -21.57 23.58
N ARG A 279 8.20 -21.18 23.48
CA ARG A 279 8.57 -19.82 23.09
C ARG A 279 8.52 -19.67 21.58
N LEU A 280 8.33 -18.44 21.12
CA LEU A 280 8.27 -18.13 19.69
C LEU A 280 9.52 -18.66 18.98
N ALA A 281 10.70 -18.44 19.54
CA ALA A 281 11.97 -18.94 19.01
C ALA A 281 12.03 -20.46 18.81
N SER A 282 11.23 -21.26 19.51
CA SER A 282 11.20 -22.70 19.38
C SER A 282 10.13 -23.24 18.42
N THR A 283 9.25 -22.37 17.92
CA THR A 283 8.19 -22.81 16.99
C THR A 283 8.77 -23.08 15.60
N THR A 284 8.30 -24.15 14.95
CA THR A 284 8.77 -24.54 13.61
C THR A 284 8.56 -23.42 12.57
N ASP A 285 7.45 -22.70 12.68
CA ASP A 285 7.13 -21.64 11.72
C ASP A 285 8.04 -20.42 11.88
N PHE A 286 8.35 -20.03 13.11
CA PHE A 286 9.29 -18.95 13.36
C PHE A 286 10.74 -19.35 13.02
N GLN A 287 11.12 -20.62 13.20
CA GLN A 287 12.43 -21.11 12.78
C GLN A 287 12.67 -20.95 11.28
N ARG A 288 11.63 -21.03 10.42
CA ARG A 288 11.76 -20.70 9.00
C ARG A 288 12.14 -19.23 8.77
N THR A 289 11.69 -18.34 9.64
CA THR A 289 12.07 -16.91 9.60
C THR A 289 13.53 -16.72 9.98
N VAL A 290 13.97 -17.31 11.09
CA VAL A 290 15.36 -17.18 11.57
C VAL A 290 16.37 -17.82 10.60
N ASN A 291 16.00 -18.93 9.98
CA ASN A 291 16.85 -19.65 9.04
C ASN A 291 16.84 -19.06 7.62
N HIS A 292 16.06 -18.01 7.38
CA HIS A 292 16.03 -17.35 6.09
C HIS A 292 17.35 -16.58 5.83
N PRO A 293 17.95 -16.65 4.61
CA PRO A 293 19.24 -16.03 4.32
C PRO A 293 19.29 -14.52 4.55
N GLN A 294 18.15 -13.85 4.50
CA GLN A 294 18.05 -12.41 4.70
C GLN A 294 17.82 -11.99 6.17
N TYR A 295 17.55 -12.92 7.06
CA TYR A 295 17.23 -12.62 8.47
C TYR A 295 18.29 -11.73 9.14
N THR A 296 19.56 -12.11 9.05
CA THR A 296 20.67 -11.38 9.69
C THR A 296 21.03 -10.06 9.00
N LYS A 297 20.62 -9.88 7.73
CA LYS A 297 20.88 -8.69 6.90
C LYS A 297 19.71 -7.72 6.90
N SER A 298 18.57 -8.13 7.43
CA SER A 298 17.36 -7.32 7.42
C SER A 298 17.43 -6.20 8.44
N LEU A 299 17.04 -5.00 8.02
CA LEU A 299 16.72 -3.87 8.89
C LEU A 299 15.44 -4.16 9.69
N VAL A 300 14.47 -4.76 9.00
CA VAL A 300 13.16 -5.09 9.55
C VAL A 300 12.81 -6.53 9.18
N THR A 301 12.39 -7.30 10.17
CA THR A 301 11.83 -8.64 9.99
C THR A 301 10.45 -8.67 10.61
N ALA A 302 9.46 -9.17 9.88
CA ALA A 302 8.14 -9.44 10.42
C ALA A 302 7.84 -10.95 10.37
N TYR A 303 7.08 -11.42 11.34
CA TYR A 303 6.52 -12.77 11.37
C TYR A 303 5.09 -12.72 11.89
N GLY A 304 4.23 -13.62 11.43
CA GLY A 304 2.89 -13.78 11.98
C GLY A 304 2.30 -15.16 11.73
N SER A 305 1.50 -15.60 12.69
CA SER A 305 0.61 -16.76 12.56
C SER A 305 -0.67 -16.30 11.88
N THR A 306 -1.06 -16.95 10.79
CA THR A 306 -2.28 -16.56 10.06
C THR A 306 -3.52 -16.69 10.94
N ALA A 307 -3.64 -17.79 11.68
CA ALA A 307 -4.78 -18.05 12.54
C ALA A 307 -4.90 -17.03 13.69
N GLU A 308 -3.80 -16.83 14.41
CA GLU A 308 -3.78 -15.92 15.56
C GLU A 308 -4.00 -14.46 15.15
N LEU A 309 -3.42 -14.05 14.01
CA LEU A 309 -3.59 -12.68 13.50
C LEU A 309 -5.05 -12.41 13.05
N LEU A 310 -5.69 -13.35 12.36
CA LEU A 310 -7.09 -13.18 11.94
C LEU A 310 -8.03 -13.16 13.15
N GLN A 311 -7.78 -14.00 14.16
CA GLN A 311 -8.51 -13.95 15.41
C GLN A 311 -8.33 -12.63 16.14
N LEU A 312 -7.09 -12.13 16.20
CA LEU A 312 -6.78 -10.84 16.81
C LEU A 312 -7.57 -9.71 16.13
N VAL A 313 -7.51 -9.64 14.79
CA VAL A 313 -8.22 -8.60 14.01
C VAL A 313 -9.71 -8.59 14.30
N ASN A 314 -10.33 -9.77 14.45
CA ASN A 314 -11.76 -9.88 14.73
C ASN A 314 -12.16 -9.55 16.17
N ARG A 315 -11.21 -9.62 17.12
CA ARG A 315 -11.48 -9.41 18.55
C ARG A 315 -11.00 -8.07 19.07
N ILE A 316 -10.24 -7.32 18.28
CA ILE A 316 -9.85 -5.95 18.64
C ILE A 316 -11.07 -5.03 18.46
N ASP A 317 -11.29 -4.17 19.44
CA ASP A 317 -12.25 -3.08 19.34
C ASP A 317 -11.74 -2.04 18.29
N PRO A 318 -12.45 -1.87 17.18
CA PRO A 318 -12.03 -0.92 16.13
C PRO A 318 -11.90 0.53 16.61
N ALA A 319 -12.64 0.92 17.67
CA ALA A 319 -12.57 2.25 18.23
C ALA A 319 -11.21 2.55 18.92
N THR A 320 -10.49 1.50 19.30
CA THR A 320 -9.18 1.63 19.98
C THR A 320 -7.99 1.69 19.03
N VAL A 321 -8.22 1.44 17.72
CA VAL A 321 -7.18 1.54 16.69
C VAL A 321 -6.97 3.01 16.33
N PRO A 322 -5.73 3.53 16.39
CA PRO A 322 -5.48 4.93 16.10
C PRO A 322 -5.95 5.35 14.70
N PRO A 323 -6.65 6.49 14.55
CA PRO A 323 -7.10 6.98 13.24
C PRO A 323 -5.95 7.23 12.25
N THR A 324 -4.77 7.55 12.78
CA THR A 324 -3.54 7.78 12.00
C THR A 324 -3.04 6.52 11.29
N ALA A 325 -3.50 5.34 11.69
CA ALA A 325 -3.16 4.10 11.01
C ALA A 325 -3.80 3.98 9.60
N GLY A 326 -4.79 4.84 9.27
CA GLY A 326 -5.51 4.80 7.98
C GLY A 326 -6.19 3.45 7.69
N PHE A 327 -6.23 2.58 8.69
CA PHE A 327 -6.65 1.19 8.58
C PHE A 327 -7.87 0.96 9.48
N LYS A 328 -9.00 0.63 8.87
CA LYS A 328 -10.15 0.09 9.57
C LYS A 328 -10.07 -1.44 9.43
N PRO A 329 -9.90 -2.19 10.54
CA PRO A 329 -9.79 -3.65 10.46
C PRO A 329 -11.03 -4.23 9.79
N PRO A 330 -10.89 -5.05 8.74
CA PRO A 330 -12.02 -5.78 8.19
C PRO A 330 -12.46 -6.84 9.21
N LEU A 331 -13.74 -6.94 9.46
CA LEU A 331 -14.29 -8.06 10.20
C LEU A 331 -14.38 -9.28 9.28
N PHE A 332 -13.84 -10.41 9.74
CA PHE A 332 -13.90 -11.68 9.02
C PHE A 332 -14.94 -12.58 9.68
N THR A 333 -15.76 -13.24 8.89
CA THR A 333 -16.59 -14.32 9.40
C THR A 333 -15.73 -15.52 9.79
N GLU A 334 -16.21 -16.34 10.73
CA GLU A 334 -15.51 -17.59 11.10
C GLU A 334 -15.26 -18.49 9.89
N LYS A 335 -16.19 -18.51 8.93
CA LYS A 335 -16.10 -19.25 7.68
C LYS A 335 -14.94 -18.72 6.81
N GLN A 336 -14.78 -17.40 6.71
CA GLN A 336 -13.65 -16.78 5.97
C GLN A 336 -12.32 -17.06 6.67
N ILE A 337 -12.28 -17.01 8.00
CA ILE A 337 -11.07 -17.37 8.77
C ILE A 337 -10.71 -18.83 8.51
N ALA A 338 -11.68 -19.75 8.62
CA ALA A 338 -11.47 -21.16 8.38
C ALA A 338 -10.97 -21.44 6.94
N ALA A 339 -11.52 -20.75 5.94
CA ALA A 339 -11.09 -20.89 4.54
C ALA A 339 -9.62 -20.42 4.35
N VAL A 340 -9.24 -19.31 4.95
CA VAL A 340 -7.87 -18.79 4.85
C VAL A 340 -6.87 -19.68 5.61
N THR A 341 -7.21 -20.08 6.84
CA THR A 341 -6.31 -20.88 7.69
C THR A 341 -6.17 -22.33 7.22
N LYS A 342 -7.12 -22.83 6.41
CA LYS A 342 -7.00 -24.10 5.73
C LYS A 342 -5.80 -24.16 4.79
N ASP A 343 -5.51 -23.08 4.10
CA ASP A 343 -4.46 -23.02 3.07
C ASP A 343 -3.18 -22.36 3.56
N TYR A 344 -3.26 -21.41 4.49
CA TYR A 344 -2.14 -20.58 4.94
C TYR A 344 -1.93 -20.70 6.45
N ARG A 345 -0.69 -21.02 6.86
CA ARG A 345 -0.34 -21.20 8.27
C ARG A 345 0.35 -20.02 8.92
N SER A 346 1.29 -19.41 8.21
CA SER A 346 2.11 -18.31 8.73
C SER A 346 2.67 -17.46 7.57
N PHE A 347 3.20 -16.31 7.92
CA PHE A 347 3.95 -15.47 6.98
C PHE A 347 5.20 -14.90 7.64
N ASN A 348 6.17 -14.53 6.81
CA ASN A 348 7.28 -13.68 7.22
C ASN A 348 7.58 -12.61 6.18
N SER A 349 8.29 -11.57 6.60
CA SER A 349 8.74 -10.51 5.70
C SER A 349 10.10 -10.00 6.14
N PHE A 350 10.92 -9.64 5.17
CA PHE A 350 12.27 -9.13 5.37
C PHE A 350 12.45 -7.87 4.54
N THR A 351 13.09 -6.85 5.12
CA THR A 351 13.47 -5.64 4.40
C THR A 351 14.95 -5.38 4.60
N TRP A 352 15.73 -5.32 3.52
CA TRP A 352 17.17 -5.16 3.56
C TRP A 352 17.68 -4.20 2.49
N VAL A 353 18.91 -3.73 2.65
CA VAL A 353 19.56 -2.85 1.70
C VAL A 353 20.24 -3.67 0.61
N GLU A 354 20.00 -3.29 -0.64
CA GLU A 354 20.67 -3.80 -1.84
C GLU A 354 21.63 -2.73 -2.41
N PRO A 355 22.58 -3.10 -3.29
CA PRO A 355 23.50 -2.14 -3.89
C PRO A 355 22.82 -0.94 -4.57
N ASN A 356 21.62 -1.13 -5.12
CA ASN A 356 20.89 -0.08 -5.86
C ASN A 356 19.61 0.38 -5.15
N GLY A 357 19.43 0.07 -3.88
CA GLY A 357 18.21 0.48 -3.18
C GLY A 357 17.79 -0.37 -2.01
N LEU A 358 16.50 -0.46 -1.80
CA LEU A 358 15.88 -1.18 -0.70
C LEU A 358 15.00 -2.31 -1.25
N ARG A 359 15.12 -3.49 -0.70
CA ARG A 359 14.30 -4.64 -1.07
C ARG A 359 13.47 -5.16 0.09
N SER A 360 12.27 -5.57 -0.21
CA SER A 360 11.39 -6.28 0.73
C SER A 360 10.87 -7.55 0.08
N GLN A 361 10.87 -8.63 0.84
CA GLN A 361 10.29 -9.91 0.44
C GLN A 361 9.35 -10.39 1.54
N SER A 362 8.13 -10.75 1.16
CA SER A 362 7.12 -11.33 2.06
C SER A 362 6.79 -12.74 1.58
N ASN A 363 6.91 -13.72 2.45
CA ASN A 363 6.58 -15.12 2.16
C ASN A 363 5.35 -15.52 2.98
N THR A 364 4.37 -16.15 2.33
CA THR A 364 3.19 -16.73 2.98
C THR A 364 3.25 -18.25 2.81
N PHE A 365 3.35 -18.97 3.91
CA PHE A 365 3.55 -20.42 3.93
C PHE A 365 2.23 -21.17 3.89
N TYR A 366 2.17 -22.21 3.08
CA TYR A 366 1.01 -23.10 3.00
C TYR A 366 0.96 -24.08 4.18
N THR A 367 -0.23 -24.53 4.50
CA THR A 367 -0.45 -25.62 5.48
C THR A 367 0.03 -26.97 4.96
N ALA A 368 -0.06 -27.19 3.64
CA ALA A 368 0.40 -28.36 2.92
C ALA A 368 0.98 -27.96 1.56
N PRO A 369 1.86 -28.76 0.93
CA PRO A 369 2.38 -28.49 -0.40
C PRO A 369 1.29 -28.26 -1.44
N LYS A 370 1.45 -27.24 -2.30
CA LYS A 370 0.51 -26.82 -3.34
C LYS A 370 1.17 -26.88 -4.74
N PRO A 371 1.31 -28.05 -5.35
CA PRO A 371 1.96 -28.18 -6.65
C PRO A 371 1.24 -27.43 -7.78
N GLU A 372 -0.07 -27.28 -7.68
CA GLU A 372 -0.90 -26.52 -8.62
C GLU A 372 -0.65 -25.00 -8.59
N TRP A 373 -0.09 -24.48 -7.50
CA TRP A 373 0.20 -23.05 -7.32
C TRP A 373 1.64 -22.68 -7.65
N VAL A 374 2.50 -23.65 -7.94
CA VAL A 374 3.90 -23.37 -8.29
C VAL A 374 3.99 -22.53 -9.54
N SER A 375 4.74 -21.43 -9.48
CA SER A 375 4.95 -20.55 -10.62
C SER A 375 5.61 -21.30 -11.78
N LYS A 376 4.96 -21.28 -12.93
CA LYS A 376 5.39 -21.93 -14.16
C LYS A 376 5.80 -20.86 -15.17
N ALA A 377 7.06 -20.45 -15.18
CA ALA A 377 7.56 -19.59 -16.22
C ALA A 377 8.40 -20.41 -17.19
N GLY A 378 7.96 -20.48 -18.45
CA GLY A 378 8.77 -21.00 -19.54
C GLY A 378 9.92 -20.04 -19.91
N PRO A 379 10.86 -20.46 -20.76
CA PRO A 379 11.95 -19.61 -21.25
C PRO A 379 11.45 -18.35 -21.98
N ASP A 380 10.24 -18.38 -22.50
CA ASP A 380 9.60 -17.29 -23.24
C ASP A 380 8.73 -16.38 -22.35
N ALA A 381 8.80 -16.51 -21.03
CA ALA A 381 8.02 -15.69 -20.12
C ALA A 381 8.43 -14.21 -20.20
N ASN A 382 7.42 -13.34 -20.10
CA ASN A 382 7.55 -11.88 -20.15
C ASN A 382 8.00 -11.32 -21.51
N GLN A 383 7.86 -12.08 -22.60
CA GLN A 383 8.19 -11.62 -23.95
C GLN A 383 7.32 -10.46 -24.44
N ILE A 384 6.09 -10.35 -23.91
CA ILE A 384 5.20 -9.23 -24.23
C ILE A 384 5.80 -7.87 -23.88
N LEU A 385 6.71 -7.82 -22.89
CA LEU A 385 7.44 -6.60 -22.51
C LEU A 385 8.35 -6.06 -23.63
N ASN A 386 8.79 -6.92 -24.57
CA ASN A 386 9.57 -6.50 -25.74
C ASN A 386 8.77 -5.64 -26.72
N ARG A 387 7.47 -5.46 -26.47
CA ARG A 387 6.62 -4.58 -27.28
C ARG A 387 6.33 -3.24 -26.60
N LEU A 388 6.90 -3.00 -25.41
CA LEU A 388 6.69 -1.74 -24.70
C LEU A 388 7.77 -0.72 -25.02
N PRO A 389 7.42 0.57 -25.16
CA PRO A 389 8.41 1.63 -25.39
C PRO A 389 9.30 1.86 -24.15
N ALA A 390 10.55 2.20 -24.38
CA ALA A 390 11.54 2.47 -23.32
C ALA A 390 11.08 3.52 -22.30
N ALA A 391 10.30 4.51 -22.75
CA ALA A 391 9.79 5.59 -21.91
C ALA A 391 8.52 5.24 -21.12
N THR A 392 8.19 3.94 -21.00
CA THR A 392 7.04 3.48 -20.21
C THR A 392 7.11 4.01 -18.78
N PHE A 393 6.03 4.65 -18.33
CA PHE A 393 5.87 5.17 -16.97
C PHE A 393 5.54 4.06 -15.98
N LEU A 394 4.58 3.22 -16.36
CA LEU A 394 4.11 2.08 -15.59
C LEU A 394 3.81 0.92 -16.54
N SER A 395 4.21 -0.27 -16.16
CA SER A 395 3.74 -1.50 -16.78
C SER A 395 3.38 -2.54 -15.72
N ALA A 396 2.31 -3.26 -15.97
CA ALA A 396 1.89 -4.40 -15.16
C ALA A 396 1.62 -5.57 -16.11
N ASN A 397 2.51 -6.56 -16.12
CA ASN A 397 2.33 -7.75 -16.94
C ASN A 397 2.10 -8.99 -16.07
N SER A 398 1.35 -9.92 -16.62
CA SER A 398 1.16 -11.26 -16.08
C SER A 398 0.71 -12.20 -17.21
N ARG A 399 0.23 -13.39 -16.87
CA ARG A 399 -0.19 -14.41 -17.85
C ARG A 399 -1.38 -15.18 -17.34
N ASN A 400 -2.08 -15.89 -18.27
CA ASN A 400 -3.16 -16.82 -17.94
C ASN A 400 -4.23 -16.18 -17.03
N PHE A 401 -4.75 -15.03 -17.44
CA PHE A 401 -5.76 -14.32 -16.63
C PHE A 401 -6.99 -15.20 -16.38
N ASN A 402 -7.37 -16.06 -17.35
CA ASN A 402 -8.45 -17.00 -17.22
C ASN A 402 -8.26 -17.96 -16.02
N GLU A 403 -7.05 -18.55 -15.85
CA GLU A 403 -6.73 -19.42 -14.72
C GLU A 403 -6.70 -18.63 -13.40
N GLN A 404 -6.13 -17.41 -13.41
CA GLN A 404 -6.12 -16.53 -12.24
C GLN A 404 -7.53 -16.16 -11.80
N TRP A 405 -8.42 -15.89 -12.76
CA TRP A 405 -9.82 -15.59 -12.49
C TRP A 405 -10.53 -16.78 -11.85
N GLN A 406 -10.37 -17.99 -12.39
CA GLN A 406 -10.95 -19.21 -11.81
C GLN A 406 -10.44 -19.44 -10.38
N SER A 407 -9.14 -19.32 -10.14
CA SER A 407 -8.55 -19.45 -8.81
C SER A 407 -9.11 -18.41 -7.83
N PHE A 408 -9.35 -17.18 -8.31
CA PHE A 408 -9.99 -16.14 -7.52
C PHE A 408 -11.44 -16.49 -7.18
N LEU A 409 -12.23 -16.97 -8.14
CA LEU A 409 -13.61 -17.43 -7.90
C LEU A 409 -13.67 -18.56 -6.89
N ASP A 410 -12.76 -19.53 -7.01
CA ASP A 410 -12.67 -20.66 -6.06
C ASP A 410 -12.33 -20.19 -4.65
N SER A 411 -11.46 -19.19 -4.51
CA SER A 411 -11.09 -18.64 -3.21
C SER A 411 -12.19 -17.82 -2.53
N THR A 412 -13.16 -17.32 -3.31
CA THR A 412 -14.26 -16.46 -2.84
C THR A 412 -15.61 -17.14 -2.82
N LYS A 413 -15.68 -18.44 -3.18
CA LYS A 413 -16.96 -19.18 -3.33
C LYS A 413 -17.79 -19.24 -2.04
N GLU A 414 -17.13 -19.17 -0.89
CA GLU A 414 -17.78 -19.23 0.43
C GLU A 414 -18.21 -17.84 0.95
N ASP A 415 -17.89 -16.77 0.21
CA ASP A 415 -18.30 -15.40 0.53
C ASP A 415 -19.62 -15.08 -0.18
N GLU A 416 -20.74 -15.23 0.55
CA GLU A 416 -22.10 -15.07 0.01
C GLU A 416 -22.37 -13.64 -0.49
N GLU A 417 -21.86 -12.62 0.20
CA GLU A 417 -22.02 -11.23 -0.20
C GLU A 417 -21.28 -10.95 -1.51
N PHE A 418 -20.02 -11.39 -1.60
CA PHE A 418 -19.24 -11.28 -2.83
C PHE A 418 -19.91 -12.03 -3.98
N GLN A 419 -20.41 -13.26 -3.77
CA GLN A 419 -21.07 -14.03 -4.81
C GLN A 419 -22.37 -13.36 -5.30
N ALA A 420 -23.12 -12.72 -4.40
CA ALA A 420 -24.31 -11.96 -4.78
C ALA A 420 -23.94 -10.72 -5.63
N ASP A 421 -22.90 -10.00 -5.28
CA ASP A 421 -22.44 -8.85 -6.07
C ASP A 421 -21.83 -9.26 -7.42
N LEU A 422 -21.09 -10.36 -7.45
CA LEU A 422 -20.60 -10.96 -8.69
C LEU A 422 -21.75 -11.38 -9.63
N ALA A 423 -22.82 -11.96 -9.09
CA ALA A 423 -24.00 -12.31 -9.88
C ALA A 423 -24.69 -11.07 -10.47
N LYS A 424 -24.80 -9.97 -9.71
CA LYS A 424 -25.31 -8.68 -10.21
C LYS A 424 -24.40 -8.12 -11.32
N PHE A 425 -23.07 -8.15 -11.11
CA PHE A 425 -22.11 -7.72 -12.11
C PHE A 425 -22.26 -8.52 -13.41
N ARG A 426 -22.29 -9.87 -13.34
CA ARG A 426 -22.48 -10.75 -14.51
C ARG A 426 -23.77 -10.46 -15.25
N SER A 427 -24.87 -10.35 -14.52
CA SER A 427 -26.18 -10.01 -15.09
C SER A 427 -26.18 -8.63 -15.75
N GLY A 428 -25.61 -7.62 -15.11
CA GLY A 428 -25.48 -6.27 -15.65
C GLY A 428 -24.61 -6.25 -16.92
N PHE A 429 -23.49 -6.95 -16.91
CA PHE A 429 -22.58 -7.06 -18.05
C PHE A 429 -23.24 -7.75 -19.24
N GLN A 430 -23.90 -8.90 -19.00
CA GLN A 430 -24.65 -9.62 -20.02
C GLN A 430 -25.83 -8.81 -20.60
N SER A 431 -26.61 -8.15 -19.73
CA SER A 431 -27.75 -7.36 -20.20
C SER A 431 -27.34 -6.12 -20.98
N THR A 432 -26.23 -5.49 -20.63
CA THR A 432 -25.74 -4.27 -21.26
C THR A 432 -24.99 -4.56 -22.56
N LEU A 433 -24.04 -5.50 -22.54
CA LEU A 433 -23.13 -5.75 -23.67
C LEU A 433 -23.53 -6.96 -24.50
N GLY A 434 -24.40 -7.84 -23.98
CA GLY A 434 -24.74 -9.10 -24.62
C GLY A 434 -23.60 -10.12 -24.59
N ILE A 435 -22.66 -9.97 -23.65
CA ILE A 435 -21.44 -10.78 -23.51
C ILE A 435 -21.48 -11.53 -22.18
N ASP A 436 -21.31 -12.83 -22.20
CA ASP A 436 -21.02 -13.62 -20.99
C ASP A 436 -19.58 -13.33 -20.57
N PHE A 437 -19.41 -12.72 -19.38
CA PHE A 437 -18.12 -12.23 -18.93
C PHE A 437 -17.04 -13.33 -18.91
N GLU A 438 -17.35 -14.47 -18.30
CA GLU A 438 -16.38 -15.56 -18.19
C GLU A 438 -16.20 -16.31 -19.53
N LYS A 439 -17.28 -16.72 -20.15
CA LYS A 439 -17.22 -17.60 -21.33
C LYS A 439 -16.75 -16.89 -22.60
N GLU A 440 -17.07 -15.62 -22.73
CA GLU A 440 -16.82 -14.89 -23.98
C GLU A 440 -15.74 -13.83 -23.85
N LEU A 441 -15.41 -13.34 -22.63
CA LEU A 441 -14.33 -12.39 -22.45
C LEU A 441 -13.12 -13.00 -21.75
N VAL A 442 -13.31 -13.63 -20.57
CA VAL A 442 -12.19 -14.15 -19.78
C VAL A 442 -11.57 -15.39 -20.43
N SER A 443 -12.36 -16.22 -21.10
CA SER A 443 -11.93 -17.53 -21.62
C SER A 443 -10.71 -17.47 -22.54
N TRP A 444 -10.60 -16.45 -23.37
CA TRP A 444 -9.50 -16.30 -24.32
C TRP A 444 -8.31 -15.47 -23.79
N LEU A 445 -8.34 -15.01 -22.52
CA LEU A 445 -7.23 -14.33 -21.87
C LEU A 445 -6.26 -15.37 -21.27
N ASP A 446 -5.73 -16.24 -22.12
CA ASP A 446 -4.96 -17.44 -21.78
C ASP A 446 -3.44 -17.32 -22.01
N GLY A 447 -2.99 -16.19 -22.56
CA GLY A 447 -1.58 -15.91 -22.80
C GLY A 447 -1.01 -14.83 -21.87
N GLU A 448 0.11 -14.25 -22.29
CA GLU A 448 0.67 -13.08 -21.62
C GLU A 448 -0.20 -11.85 -21.87
N TYR A 449 -0.32 -10.99 -20.86
CA TYR A 449 -0.95 -9.69 -21.01
C TYR A 449 -0.13 -8.62 -20.30
N VAL A 450 -0.23 -7.37 -20.78
CA VAL A 450 0.40 -6.21 -20.16
C VAL A 450 -0.46 -4.96 -20.31
N PHE A 451 -0.69 -4.30 -19.19
CA PHE A 451 -1.26 -2.95 -19.12
C PHE A 451 -0.14 -1.96 -18.91
N PHE A 452 -0.13 -0.83 -19.65
CA PHE A 452 0.95 0.13 -19.54
C PHE A 452 0.54 1.57 -19.86
N PHE A 453 1.28 2.50 -19.25
CA PHE A 453 1.21 3.93 -19.54
C PHE A 453 2.55 4.41 -20.08
N PHE A 454 2.51 5.32 -21.04
CA PHE A 454 3.70 5.88 -21.68
C PHE A 454 3.46 7.31 -22.17
N PRO A 455 4.51 8.11 -22.43
CA PRO A 455 4.36 9.45 -22.96
C PRO A 455 3.87 9.38 -24.41
N ALA A 456 2.76 10.04 -24.72
CA ALA A 456 2.20 10.05 -26.07
C ALA A 456 1.50 11.39 -26.35
N LYS A 457 1.98 12.07 -27.39
CA LYS A 457 1.30 13.24 -27.95
C LYS A 457 0.13 12.80 -28.83
N ASN A 458 -0.89 13.64 -28.93
CA ASN A 458 -2.08 13.40 -29.76
C ASN A 458 -2.93 12.18 -29.34
N GLY A 459 -2.79 11.72 -28.09
CA GLY A 459 -3.66 10.68 -27.53
C GLY A 459 -5.00 11.24 -27.05
N LEU A 460 -5.87 10.34 -26.58
CA LEU A 460 -7.17 10.70 -26.01
C LEU A 460 -7.04 11.76 -24.91
N PHE A 461 -6.09 11.58 -24.00
CA PHE A 461 -5.95 12.43 -22.83
C PHE A 461 -5.56 13.88 -23.18
N SER A 462 -4.70 14.09 -24.18
CA SER A 462 -4.34 15.43 -24.65
C SER A 462 -5.52 16.16 -25.34
N SER A 463 -6.54 15.42 -25.79
CA SER A 463 -7.77 15.99 -26.33
C SER A 463 -8.69 16.56 -25.26
N PHE A 464 -8.66 16.01 -24.05
CA PHE A 464 -9.41 16.52 -22.90
C PHE A 464 -8.66 17.59 -22.13
N TYR A 465 -7.34 17.43 -22.00
CA TYR A 465 -6.50 18.35 -21.25
C TYR A 465 -5.20 18.63 -22.01
N PRO A 466 -5.04 19.84 -22.60
CA PRO A 466 -3.82 20.21 -23.29
C PRO A 466 -2.58 20.07 -22.41
N GLY A 467 -1.57 19.36 -22.88
CA GLY A 467 -0.35 19.04 -22.13
C GLY A 467 -0.38 17.72 -21.36
N LEU A 468 -1.52 17.05 -21.27
CA LEU A 468 -1.59 15.67 -20.74
C LEU A 468 -1.20 14.66 -21.83
N ASP A 469 0.11 14.64 -22.13
CA ASP A 469 0.70 13.80 -23.18
C ASP A 469 0.86 12.35 -22.69
N LEU A 470 -0.26 11.71 -22.40
CA LEU A 470 -0.36 10.35 -21.84
C LEU A 470 -0.98 9.38 -22.84
N GLY A 471 -0.35 8.24 -23.05
CA GLY A 471 -0.87 7.09 -23.75
C GLY A 471 -1.12 5.94 -22.78
N MET A 472 -2.17 5.18 -23.04
CA MET A 472 -2.52 3.94 -22.35
C MET A 472 -2.61 2.81 -23.35
N GLY A 473 -2.06 1.65 -23.01
CA GLY A 473 -2.14 0.45 -23.80
C GLY A 473 -2.42 -0.80 -22.96
N LEU A 474 -3.14 -1.71 -23.55
CA LEU A 474 -3.31 -3.08 -23.09
C LEU A 474 -2.95 -4.01 -24.25
N MET A 475 -1.98 -4.88 -24.04
CA MET A 475 -1.69 -5.98 -24.97
C MET A 475 -2.09 -7.29 -24.33
N VAL A 476 -2.68 -8.17 -25.14
CA VAL A 476 -3.11 -9.50 -24.71
C VAL A 476 -2.71 -10.51 -25.76
N GLN A 477 -2.02 -11.55 -25.36
CA GLN A 477 -1.81 -12.73 -26.18
C GLN A 477 -2.92 -13.74 -25.93
N THR A 478 -3.37 -14.40 -27.00
CA THR A 478 -4.38 -15.43 -26.92
C THR A 478 -4.07 -16.58 -27.87
N SER A 479 -4.44 -17.79 -27.46
CA SER A 479 -4.46 -18.97 -28.35
C SER A 479 -5.73 -19.04 -29.16
N ASP A 480 -6.82 -18.35 -28.79
CA ASP A 480 -8.11 -18.33 -29.47
C ASP A 480 -8.46 -16.92 -29.99
N ARG A 481 -7.78 -16.57 -31.08
CA ARG A 481 -8.04 -15.30 -31.79
C ARG A 481 -9.49 -15.16 -32.25
N ALA A 482 -10.12 -16.26 -32.65
CA ALA A 482 -11.50 -16.22 -33.15
C ALA A 482 -12.49 -15.85 -32.04
N ALA A 483 -12.32 -16.38 -30.82
CA ALA A 483 -13.12 -15.98 -29.67
C ALA A 483 -12.91 -14.51 -29.31
N ALA A 484 -11.67 -14.03 -29.34
CA ALA A 484 -11.35 -12.61 -29.09
C ALA A 484 -12.04 -11.69 -30.13
N GLU A 485 -11.95 -12.02 -31.41
CA GLU A 485 -12.62 -11.27 -32.50
C GLU A 485 -14.15 -11.27 -32.35
N ALA A 486 -14.73 -12.40 -31.93
CA ALA A 486 -16.18 -12.48 -31.67
C ALA A 486 -16.61 -11.57 -30.52
N SER A 487 -15.84 -11.52 -29.47
CA SER A 487 -16.09 -10.62 -28.31
C SER A 487 -15.97 -9.16 -28.71
N LEU A 488 -14.92 -8.79 -29.44
CA LEU A 488 -14.71 -7.43 -29.97
C LEU A 488 -15.85 -7.00 -30.91
N ALA A 489 -16.33 -7.91 -31.75
CA ALA A 489 -17.47 -7.64 -32.63
C ALA A 489 -18.77 -7.34 -31.86
N LYS A 490 -18.99 -7.98 -30.69
CA LYS A 490 -20.13 -7.68 -29.83
C LYS A 490 -19.98 -6.31 -29.18
N LEU A 491 -18.77 -5.96 -28.74
CA LEU A 491 -18.47 -4.62 -28.20
C LEU A 491 -18.70 -3.54 -29.27
N ASP A 492 -18.25 -3.78 -30.49
CA ASP A 492 -18.54 -2.92 -31.64
C ASP A 492 -20.04 -2.77 -31.89
N ALA A 493 -20.78 -3.88 -31.85
CA ALA A 493 -22.23 -3.85 -32.01
C ALA A 493 -22.93 -3.05 -30.93
N TYR A 494 -22.43 -3.09 -29.70
CA TYR A 494 -22.93 -2.25 -28.61
C TYR A 494 -22.67 -0.74 -28.91
N ILE A 495 -21.45 -0.37 -29.31
CA ILE A 495 -21.11 1.03 -29.64
C ILE A 495 -21.95 1.54 -30.80
N ARG A 496 -22.22 0.70 -31.82
CA ARG A 496 -23.10 1.09 -32.96
C ARG A 496 -24.53 1.38 -32.55
N LYS A 497 -25.01 0.83 -31.45
CA LYS A 497 -26.35 1.12 -30.88
C LYS A 497 -26.43 2.41 -30.12
N GLN A 498 -25.30 3.01 -29.71
CA GLN A 498 -25.26 4.28 -29.00
C GLN A 498 -25.59 5.46 -29.94
N PRO A 499 -26.05 6.62 -29.45
CA PRO A 499 -26.28 7.79 -30.27
C PRO A 499 -25.06 8.15 -31.13
N GLY A 500 -25.24 8.31 -32.44
CA GLY A 500 -24.14 8.52 -33.39
C GLY A 500 -23.32 7.26 -33.72
N GLY A 501 -23.67 6.12 -33.15
CA GLY A 501 -22.89 4.87 -33.18
C GLY A 501 -22.48 4.33 -34.55
N PRO A 502 -23.32 4.35 -35.63
CA PRO A 502 -22.91 3.85 -36.94
C PRO A 502 -21.66 4.51 -37.52
N ASN A 503 -21.46 5.81 -37.20
CA ASN A 503 -20.31 6.59 -37.65
C ASN A 503 -19.15 6.61 -36.68
N ARG A 504 -19.30 5.94 -35.54
CA ARG A 504 -18.28 5.97 -34.45
C ARG A 504 -17.21 4.90 -34.62
N ILE A 505 -17.43 3.88 -35.44
CA ILE A 505 -16.48 2.78 -35.66
C ILE A 505 -15.88 2.90 -37.05
N VAL A 506 -14.58 3.18 -37.10
CA VAL A 506 -13.84 3.45 -38.31
C VAL A 506 -12.59 2.54 -38.39
N GLN A 507 -12.31 2.03 -39.58
CA GLN A 507 -11.04 1.35 -39.84
C GLN A 507 -9.95 2.36 -40.14
N ARG A 508 -8.81 2.25 -39.46
CA ARG A 508 -7.65 3.13 -39.64
C ARG A 508 -6.42 2.31 -39.99
N GLN A 509 -5.69 2.76 -41.00
CA GLN A 509 -4.39 2.20 -41.35
C GLN A 509 -3.30 3.03 -40.62
N VAL A 510 -2.48 2.34 -39.80
CA VAL A 510 -1.37 2.97 -39.09
C VAL A 510 -0.11 2.15 -39.36
N GLN A 511 0.85 2.72 -40.05
CA GLN A 511 2.12 2.09 -40.42
C GLN A 511 1.98 0.65 -41.03
N GLY A 512 0.96 0.49 -41.90
CA GLY A 512 0.69 -0.78 -42.60
C GLY A 512 -0.18 -1.78 -41.84
N SER A 513 -0.52 -1.51 -40.57
CA SER A 513 -1.43 -2.35 -39.78
C SER A 513 -2.84 -1.74 -39.71
N SER A 514 -3.86 -2.59 -39.72
CA SER A 514 -5.27 -2.17 -39.62
C SER A 514 -5.76 -2.16 -38.17
N PHE A 515 -6.37 -1.05 -37.77
CA PHE A 515 -6.96 -0.88 -36.45
C PHE A 515 -8.42 -0.45 -36.55
N THR A 516 -9.26 -1.01 -35.69
CA THR A 516 -10.62 -0.53 -35.47
C THR A 516 -10.54 0.61 -34.44
N SER A 517 -11.06 1.78 -34.78
CA SER A 517 -11.11 2.97 -33.95
C SER A 517 -12.53 3.32 -33.55
N TRP A 518 -12.77 3.54 -32.26
CA TRP A 518 -14.01 4.13 -31.76
C TRP A 518 -13.82 5.64 -31.65
N GLU A 519 -14.53 6.38 -32.52
CA GLU A 519 -14.36 7.81 -32.67
C GLU A 519 -15.62 8.57 -32.21
N ASP A 520 -15.41 9.73 -31.64
CA ASP A 520 -16.47 10.66 -31.26
C ASP A 520 -16.11 12.09 -31.69
N ARG A 521 -17.04 13.03 -31.56
CA ARG A 521 -16.79 14.44 -31.79
C ARG A 521 -16.75 15.18 -30.44
N LEU A 522 -15.61 15.80 -30.17
CA LEU A 522 -15.40 16.68 -29.04
C LEU A 522 -15.11 18.09 -29.60
N ASP A 523 -15.96 19.09 -29.31
CA ASP A 523 -15.82 20.46 -29.81
C ASP A 523 -15.66 20.55 -31.33
N GLY A 524 -16.43 19.70 -32.06
CA GLY A 524 -16.39 19.62 -33.52
C GLY A 524 -15.21 18.87 -34.13
N LYS A 525 -14.21 18.47 -33.34
CA LYS A 525 -13.07 17.66 -33.77
C LYS A 525 -13.35 16.17 -33.55
N VAL A 526 -12.89 15.36 -34.49
CA VAL A 526 -12.95 13.90 -34.34
C VAL A 526 -11.85 13.45 -33.38
N VAL A 527 -12.24 12.75 -32.32
CA VAL A 527 -11.33 12.19 -31.31
C VAL A 527 -11.51 10.68 -31.28
N SER A 528 -10.40 9.95 -31.35
CA SER A 528 -10.37 8.51 -31.15
C SER A 528 -10.27 8.21 -29.66
N GLY A 529 -11.33 7.62 -29.09
CA GLY A 529 -11.39 7.28 -27.67
C GLY A 529 -10.71 5.95 -27.35
N LEU A 530 -10.85 4.97 -28.28
CA LEU A 530 -10.24 3.66 -28.17
C LEU A 530 -9.87 3.17 -29.58
N ALA A 531 -8.75 2.48 -29.69
CA ALA A 531 -8.40 1.78 -30.91
C ALA A 531 -7.86 0.39 -30.57
N TYR A 532 -8.20 -0.61 -31.38
CA TYR A 532 -7.68 -1.96 -31.21
C TYR A 532 -7.33 -2.60 -32.55
N GLY A 533 -6.40 -3.54 -32.53
CA GLY A 533 -5.97 -4.30 -33.70
C GLY A 533 -4.91 -5.33 -33.34
N TRP A 534 -4.65 -6.22 -34.27
CA TRP A 534 -3.64 -7.27 -34.09
C TRP A 534 -2.27 -6.76 -34.55
N VAL A 535 -1.29 -6.89 -33.67
CA VAL A 535 0.12 -6.51 -33.96
C VAL A 535 0.94 -7.70 -34.45
N ASP A 536 0.44 -8.90 -34.24
CA ASP A 536 0.89 -10.17 -34.83
C ASP A 536 -0.27 -11.19 -34.80
N GLU A 537 0.03 -12.46 -35.10
CA GLU A 537 -1.01 -13.51 -35.23
C GLU A 537 -1.79 -13.75 -33.93
N LYS A 538 -1.17 -13.55 -32.75
CA LYS A 538 -1.75 -13.88 -31.45
C LYS A 538 -1.82 -12.71 -30.47
N THR A 539 -1.27 -11.54 -30.81
CA THR A 539 -1.20 -10.39 -29.87
C THR A 539 -2.17 -9.30 -30.30
N LEU A 540 -3.21 -9.09 -29.50
CA LEU A 540 -4.15 -7.98 -29.60
C LEU A 540 -3.57 -6.77 -28.87
N LEU A 541 -3.59 -5.60 -29.51
CA LEU A 541 -3.27 -4.30 -28.91
C LEU A 541 -4.53 -3.45 -28.83
N ILE A 542 -4.82 -2.93 -27.63
CA ILE A 542 -5.89 -1.98 -27.34
C ILE A 542 -5.25 -0.72 -26.78
N THR A 543 -5.63 0.47 -27.29
CA THR A 543 -5.01 1.74 -26.90
C THR A 543 -6.03 2.84 -26.64
N SER A 544 -5.61 3.88 -25.93
CA SER A 544 -6.36 5.14 -25.75
C SER A 544 -6.35 5.97 -27.03
N GLY A 545 -6.96 5.42 -28.10
CA GLY A 545 -7.12 6.02 -29.39
C GLY A 545 -5.97 5.78 -30.38
N THR A 546 -6.20 6.17 -31.62
CA THR A 546 -5.27 5.95 -32.74
C THR A 546 -4.03 6.86 -32.69
N GLY A 547 -4.10 8.01 -32.01
CA GLY A 547 -3.01 8.98 -31.97
C GLY A 547 -1.74 8.46 -31.29
N VAL A 548 -1.84 7.42 -30.44
CA VAL A 548 -0.71 6.82 -29.74
C VAL A 548 -0.08 5.64 -30.48
N LEU A 549 -0.78 5.04 -31.46
CA LEU A 549 -0.35 3.87 -32.21
C LEU A 549 1.01 4.04 -32.93
N PRO A 550 1.35 5.20 -33.54
CA PRO A 550 2.62 5.35 -34.25
C PRO A 550 3.87 5.10 -33.42
N GLN A 551 3.76 5.13 -32.08
CA GLN A 551 4.85 4.82 -31.16
C GLN A 551 4.95 3.33 -30.81
N LEU A 552 3.93 2.55 -31.13
CA LEU A 552 3.80 1.14 -30.73
C LEU A 552 3.90 0.17 -31.91
N VAL A 553 3.52 0.60 -33.12
CA VAL A 553 3.46 -0.26 -34.30
C VAL A 553 4.40 0.24 -35.40
N PRO A 554 5.01 -0.68 -36.18
CA PRO A 554 4.95 -2.13 -36.02
C PRO A 554 5.62 -2.63 -34.73
N GLN A 555 6.49 -1.82 -34.15
CA GLN A 555 7.15 -2.01 -32.86
C GLN A 555 7.71 -0.67 -32.35
N PRO A 556 7.93 -0.50 -31.03
CA PRO A 556 8.60 0.70 -30.51
C PRO A 556 10.02 0.84 -31.05
N TYR A 557 10.45 2.09 -31.25
CA TYR A 557 11.83 2.37 -31.71
C TYR A 557 12.90 1.89 -30.73
N ILE A 558 12.65 2.04 -29.42
CA ILE A 558 13.47 1.49 -28.33
C ILE A 558 12.55 0.77 -27.38
N PHE A 559 12.91 -0.45 -27.01
CA PHE A 559 12.12 -1.31 -26.12
C PHE A 559 12.43 -1.06 -24.64
N LEU A 560 11.46 -1.38 -23.76
CA LEU A 560 11.62 -1.27 -22.32
C LEU A 560 12.65 -2.26 -21.73
N PRO A 561 12.66 -3.57 -22.06
CA PRO A 561 13.51 -4.55 -21.39
C PRO A 561 15.02 -4.26 -21.43
N PRO A 562 15.64 -3.76 -22.52
CA PRO A 562 17.07 -3.46 -22.54
C PRO A 562 17.45 -2.14 -21.83
N THR A 563 16.48 -1.37 -21.33
CA THR A 563 16.79 -0.12 -20.63
C THR A 563 17.45 -0.38 -19.28
N TYR A 564 18.45 0.45 -18.94
CA TYR A 564 19.14 0.36 -17.66
C TYR A 564 18.18 0.46 -16.46
N THR A 565 17.17 1.33 -16.55
CA THR A 565 16.18 1.53 -15.48
C THR A 565 15.38 0.25 -15.23
N PHE A 566 14.91 -0.40 -16.29
CA PHE A 566 14.14 -1.64 -16.16
C PHE A 566 15.03 -2.80 -15.69
N GLN A 567 16.20 -2.98 -16.28
CA GLN A 567 17.16 -4.02 -15.90
C GLN A 567 17.56 -3.93 -14.43
N THR A 568 17.81 -2.71 -13.96
CA THR A 568 18.13 -2.48 -12.54
C THR A 568 16.94 -2.80 -11.64
N ALA A 569 15.73 -2.42 -12.06
CA ALA A 569 14.50 -2.62 -11.29
C ALA A 569 14.14 -4.09 -11.09
N ILE A 570 14.41 -4.96 -12.07
CA ILE A 570 14.07 -6.39 -11.96
C ILE A 570 15.24 -7.25 -11.48
N LYS A 571 16.44 -6.65 -11.32
CA LYS A 571 17.64 -7.39 -10.93
C LYS A 571 17.47 -8.09 -9.58
N GLY A 572 17.69 -9.40 -9.57
CA GLY A 572 17.60 -10.21 -8.35
C GLY A 572 16.17 -10.53 -7.89
N LEU A 573 15.13 -10.07 -8.59
CA LEU A 573 13.77 -10.57 -8.34
C LEU A 573 13.68 -12.07 -8.70
N PRO A 574 12.82 -12.85 -8.00
CA PRO A 574 12.75 -14.29 -8.21
C PRO A 574 12.31 -14.66 -9.63
N THR A 575 12.83 -15.79 -10.10
CA THR A 575 12.43 -16.47 -11.33
C THR A 575 12.39 -17.98 -11.07
N PRO A 576 11.30 -18.69 -11.50
CA PRO A 576 10.14 -18.21 -12.23
C PRO A 576 9.25 -17.27 -11.39
N ASN A 577 8.48 -16.41 -12.07
CA ASN A 577 7.54 -15.47 -11.45
C ASN A 577 6.30 -15.28 -12.32
N GLU A 578 5.29 -14.56 -11.77
CA GLU A 578 4.00 -14.32 -12.44
C GLU A 578 3.95 -13.01 -13.23
N GLY A 579 5.09 -12.42 -13.56
CA GLY A 579 5.22 -11.11 -14.21
C GLY A 579 5.66 -10.02 -13.25
N TYR A 580 5.68 -8.78 -13.75
CA TYR A 580 6.18 -7.62 -13.02
C TYR A 580 5.15 -6.47 -13.00
N LEU A 581 5.04 -5.81 -11.88
CA LEU A 581 4.62 -4.40 -11.86
C LEU A 581 5.91 -3.57 -11.85
N PHE A 582 6.06 -2.67 -12.81
CA PHE A 582 7.18 -1.75 -12.90
C PHE A 582 6.67 -0.31 -12.98
N VAL A 583 7.26 0.56 -12.19
CA VAL A 583 7.00 2.01 -12.21
C VAL A 583 8.33 2.74 -12.39
N ASN A 584 8.45 3.48 -13.49
CA ASN A 584 9.56 4.37 -13.76
C ASN A 584 9.30 5.72 -13.08
N MET A 585 9.76 5.86 -11.83
CA MET A 585 9.49 7.06 -11.03
C MET A 585 10.10 8.32 -11.65
N GLY A 586 11.30 8.23 -12.22
CA GLY A 586 11.95 9.37 -12.85
C GLY A 586 11.14 9.93 -14.02
N ALA A 587 10.68 9.06 -14.92
CA ALA A 587 9.85 9.45 -16.06
C ALA A 587 8.45 9.93 -15.60
N SER A 588 7.82 9.21 -14.66
CA SER A 588 6.50 9.52 -14.14
C SER A 588 6.47 10.87 -13.41
N LEU A 589 7.48 11.15 -12.59
CA LEU A 589 7.59 12.41 -11.87
C LEU A 589 7.89 13.59 -12.82
N SER A 590 8.77 13.39 -13.81
CA SER A 590 9.05 14.41 -14.82
C SER A 590 7.77 14.79 -15.58
N PHE A 591 6.96 13.79 -15.93
CA PHE A 591 5.65 13.99 -16.55
C PHE A 591 4.68 14.74 -15.63
N LEU A 592 4.54 14.28 -14.38
CA LEU A 592 3.65 14.87 -13.38
C LEU A 592 4.03 16.34 -13.08
N TYR A 593 5.33 16.62 -12.95
CA TYR A 593 5.82 17.98 -12.72
C TYR A 593 5.55 18.90 -13.90
N GLY A 594 5.73 18.41 -15.12
CA GLY A 594 5.37 19.17 -16.33
C GLY A 594 3.90 19.54 -16.38
N LEU A 595 3.02 18.74 -15.78
CA LEU A 595 1.58 18.96 -15.75
C LEU A 595 1.14 19.85 -14.57
N VAL A 596 1.68 19.63 -13.37
CA VAL A 596 1.20 20.23 -12.12
C VAL A 596 1.93 21.53 -11.77
N LEU A 597 3.26 21.61 -11.97
CA LEU A 597 4.06 22.79 -11.59
C LEU A 597 3.63 24.12 -12.22
N PRO A 598 3.16 24.15 -13.49
CA PRO A 598 2.67 25.42 -14.05
C PRO A 598 1.46 26.00 -13.32
N SER A 599 0.76 25.18 -12.54
CA SER A 599 -0.46 25.57 -11.79
C SER A 599 -0.24 25.78 -10.29
N VAL A 600 0.97 25.52 -9.76
CA VAL A 600 1.28 25.74 -8.34
C VAL A 600 1.85 27.15 -8.13
N PRO A 601 1.18 28.05 -7.36
CA PRO A 601 1.48 29.47 -7.32
C PRO A 601 2.80 29.86 -6.65
N SER A 602 3.47 28.98 -5.89
CA SER A 602 4.76 29.32 -5.27
C SER A 602 5.67 28.11 -5.16
N GLN A 603 6.87 28.22 -5.77
CA GLN A 603 7.95 27.27 -5.59
C GLN A 603 8.57 27.32 -4.17
N ASP A 604 8.06 28.17 -3.30
CA ASP A 604 8.57 28.41 -1.94
C ASP A 604 7.88 27.54 -0.88
N ASP A 605 6.93 26.69 -1.26
CA ASP A 605 6.35 25.74 -0.31
C ASP A 605 7.37 24.64 0.05
N PHE A 606 7.84 24.72 1.27
CA PHE A 606 8.79 23.79 1.85
C PHE A 606 8.33 22.32 1.68
N ILE A 607 7.04 22.04 1.86
CA ILE A 607 6.47 20.70 1.75
C ILE A 607 6.59 20.19 0.30
N VAL A 608 6.32 21.03 -0.69
CA VAL A 608 6.42 20.65 -2.12
C VAL A 608 7.87 20.32 -2.48
N ARG A 609 8.84 21.13 -2.03
CA ARG A 609 10.28 20.87 -2.27
C ARG A 609 10.75 19.57 -1.61
N GLU A 610 10.28 19.29 -0.39
CA GLU A 610 10.68 18.08 0.31
C GLU A 610 10.05 16.81 -0.31
N VAL A 611 8.79 16.86 -0.71
CA VAL A 611 8.15 15.79 -1.47
C VAL A 611 8.89 15.55 -2.80
N GLN A 612 9.26 16.60 -3.52
CA GLN A 612 10.05 16.52 -4.74
C GLN A 612 11.42 15.87 -4.49
N ARG A 613 12.07 16.23 -3.40
CA ARG A 613 13.38 15.66 -3.04
C ARG A 613 13.27 14.17 -2.72
N ILE A 614 12.27 13.75 -1.95
CA ILE A 614 12.05 12.33 -1.60
C ILE A 614 11.75 11.52 -2.85
N LEU A 615 10.75 11.95 -3.61
CA LEU A 615 10.36 11.27 -4.83
C LEU A 615 11.47 11.30 -5.89
N GLY A 616 12.28 12.36 -5.93
CA GLY A 616 13.41 12.48 -6.83
C GLY A 616 14.56 11.50 -6.55
N THR A 617 14.64 10.96 -5.33
CA THR A 617 15.63 9.90 -5.01
C THR A 617 15.16 8.52 -5.44
N LEU A 618 13.86 8.30 -5.60
CA LEU A 618 13.27 7.05 -6.03
C LEU A 618 13.29 6.98 -7.57
N ARG A 619 14.12 6.12 -8.14
CA ARG A 619 14.25 5.94 -9.60
C ARG A 619 13.19 5.04 -10.18
N SER A 620 12.93 3.91 -9.53
CA SER A 620 11.89 2.98 -9.96
C SER A 620 11.43 2.11 -8.79
N VAL A 621 10.24 1.56 -8.96
CA VAL A 621 9.69 0.52 -8.09
C VAL A 621 9.32 -0.66 -8.98
N SER A 622 9.68 -1.84 -8.55
CA SER A 622 9.22 -3.08 -9.19
C SER A 622 8.70 -4.06 -8.16
N THR A 623 7.68 -4.81 -8.54
CA THR A 623 7.17 -5.91 -7.73
C THR A 623 6.99 -7.16 -8.57
N THR A 624 7.07 -8.31 -7.94
CA THR A 624 6.73 -9.59 -8.56
C THR A 624 6.16 -10.55 -7.54
N ASN A 625 5.43 -11.53 -8.03
CA ASN A 625 4.98 -12.67 -7.25
C ASN A 625 5.64 -13.93 -7.80
N SER A 626 5.98 -14.84 -6.89
CA SER A 626 6.41 -16.19 -7.22
C SER A 626 5.83 -17.18 -6.22
N ALA A 627 5.73 -18.43 -6.61
CA ALA A 627 5.24 -19.48 -5.72
C ALA A 627 6.06 -20.76 -5.89
N THR A 628 6.31 -21.40 -4.77
CA THR A 628 6.93 -22.71 -4.65
C THR A 628 5.92 -23.73 -4.14
N LEU A 629 6.35 -24.98 -3.91
CA LEU A 629 5.48 -25.99 -3.29
C LEU A 629 5.00 -25.61 -1.89
N GLU A 630 5.79 -24.84 -1.14
CA GLU A 630 5.56 -24.58 0.29
C GLU A 630 5.09 -23.17 0.60
N ALA A 631 5.34 -22.20 -0.29
CA ALA A 631 5.06 -20.80 -0.05
C ALA A 631 4.84 -20.01 -1.34
N GLN A 632 4.07 -18.95 -1.23
CA GLN A 632 4.08 -17.84 -2.18
C GLN A 632 4.92 -16.70 -1.64
N SER A 633 5.62 -16.01 -2.53
CA SER A 633 6.46 -14.87 -2.22
C SER A 633 6.00 -13.63 -2.99
N PHE A 634 6.04 -12.49 -2.34
CA PHE A 634 5.82 -11.18 -2.93
C PHE A 634 7.06 -10.34 -2.69
N ASP A 635 7.73 -9.93 -3.75
CA ASP A 635 8.95 -9.14 -3.73
C ASP A 635 8.67 -7.72 -4.19
N VAL A 636 9.29 -6.74 -3.52
CA VAL A 636 9.28 -5.32 -3.89
C VAL A 636 10.71 -4.83 -3.91
N PHE A 637 11.09 -4.11 -4.95
CA PHE A 637 12.39 -3.47 -5.04
C PHE A 637 12.24 -1.98 -5.35
N TRP A 638 12.68 -1.14 -4.42
CA TRP A 638 12.79 0.30 -4.58
C TRP A 638 14.21 0.65 -5.01
N VAL A 639 14.38 1.04 -6.28
CA VAL A 639 15.67 1.51 -6.80
C VAL A 639 15.86 2.96 -6.41
N LEU A 640 16.91 3.23 -5.66
CA LEU A 640 17.23 4.54 -5.11
C LEU A 640 18.45 5.15 -5.79
N SER A 641 18.51 6.47 -5.84
CA SER A 641 19.69 7.20 -6.27
C SER A 641 20.69 7.30 -5.14
N GLU A 642 21.95 6.96 -5.40
CA GLU A 642 23.03 7.33 -4.49
C GLU A 642 23.19 8.85 -4.50
N GLN A 643 23.44 9.44 -3.34
CA GLN A 643 23.82 10.85 -3.27
C GLN A 643 25.26 11.00 -3.74
N PRO A 644 25.59 12.08 -4.49
CA PRO A 644 26.97 12.43 -4.74
C PRO A 644 27.68 12.57 -3.38
N SER A 645 28.74 11.81 -3.16
CA SER A 645 29.58 11.99 -1.98
C SER A 645 30.04 13.45 -1.95
N SER A 646 29.83 14.13 -0.82
CA SER A 646 30.31 15.51 -0.58
C SER A 646 31.85 15.64 -0.60
N ALA A 647 32.56 14.56 -0.89
CA ALA A 647 34.01 14.48 -0.99
C ALA A 647 34.60 15.09 -2.27
N GLY A 648 33.88 15.97 -2.98
CA GLY A 648 34.33 16.57 -4.26
C GLY A 648 34.32 18.09 -4.30
N SER A 649 34.24 18.80 -3.19
CA SER A 649 34.30 20.28 -3.19
C SER A 649 35.72 20.85 -3.09
N ASP A 650 36.76 20.03 -3.07
CA ASP A 650 38.15 20.48 -3.22
C ASP A 650 38.56 20.42 -4.69
N LEU A 651 37.93 21.21 -5.55
CA LEU A 651 38.58 21.65 -6.78
C LEU A 651 39.61 22.72 -6.40
N PRO A 652 40.90 22.47 -6.63
CA PRO A 652 41.92 23.50 -6.39
C PRO A 652 41.61 24.69 -7.28
N GLY A 653 41.61 25.88 -6.68
CA GLY A 653 41.22 27.14 -7.30
C GLY A 653 41.92 27.37 -8.64
N MET A 654 41.11 27.55 -9.68
CA MET A 654 41.51 28.36 -10.83
C MET A 654 41.36 29.82 -10.39
N MET A 655 42.47 30.44 -10.06
CA MET A 655 42.59 31.88 -9.96
C MET A 655 42.53 32.51 -11.36
N PRO A 656 42.16 33.81 -11.42
CA PRO A 656 41.62 34.52 -12.57
C PRO A 656 42.59 34.68 -13.76
#